data_111a8b5a9fe25477fc76dfe396bcdbf8
#
_entry.id   111a8b5a9fe25477fc76dfe396bcdbf8
#
_cell.length_a   1.000
_cell.length_b   1.000
_cell.length_c   1.000
_cell.angle_alpha   90.00
_cell.angle_beta   90.00
_cell.angle_gamma   90.00
#
_symmetry.space_group_name_H-M   'P 1'
#
loop_
_entity.id
_entity.type
_entity.pdbx_description
1 polymer ?
#
loop_
_entity_poly.entity_id
_entity_poly.type
_entity_poly.pdbx_seq_one_letter_code
_entity_poly.pdbx_strand_id
1 'polypeptide(L)'
;MAENSNPQPNNDQPKMPKFNVTWIYTIIIIALAILFFTGGGNALGGDSSASQTATYTQFKKYVAKGYAKSVVVIKPDNKLKMFVKPEHIRDVFQKTAQQVGPKPYVSVDYGSIDELGQYLDVMQQQGKIVDVSYDNNKDNFLTNIFFNFGPIILMVFLWVLLMRRWGGGGGGGVFNMGKSKAKMYEKADDMCVTFKDVAGQAGAKQEVEEIVEFLKQPEKYTELGGKIPKGVLLVGPPGTGKTLLAKAVAGEAGVPFFSMSGSDFVEMFVGVGASRVRDLFRQAKEKAPCIIFIDEIDAVGRARAKNPSMGGNDERENTLNALLIEMDGFGTNSGVIILAATNRADMLDKALLRAGRFDRQINVDLPDLPERKEIFQVHLRPVKTDDTVDIDFLAKQTPGFSGADIANVCNEAALIAARRNEKSVGRQDFLDAVDRIIGGLEKKTKIMTLEEKRTIALHEAGHATVSWFCEHANPLVKVSIVPRGRALGAAWYLPEERPISTKEQMLDEMCSLLGGRAAEELCTGHISTGAMNDLERATKSAFGMVAYVGMSDALPNICFYNNQEYQFQRPYSETTAKLIDDEVLKMINQQYARAKDILKENADGHRQLAEMLIKREVIYAEDVEKIFGKRPWQSRTEEIINDNEPKLEDMPEAVKAAQAEHEKAQAEKAAAEKAEAEKAQAEKAAAEKDEAEKTATEQAEAISESESGNSGNSSDSNKEK
;
A
#
# COMPACT_ATOMS: atom_id res chain seq x y z
N MET A 1 -39.08 -37.07 -24.00
CA MET A 1 -40.10 -36.93 -22.96
C MET A 1 -39.52 -36.00 -21.90
N ALA A 2 -39.95 -34.75 -22.01
CA ALA A 2 -40.42 -33.76 -21.05
C ALA A 2 -39.49 -33.59 -19.82
N GLU A 3 -38.62 -32.66 -19.87
CA GLU A 3 -38.58 -31.26 -19.33
C GLU A 3 -39.54 -30.99 -18.17
N ASN A 4 -38.99 -30.63 -17.05
CA ASN A 4 -39.64 -29.81 -16.05
C ASN A 4 -38.66 -28.75 -15.52
N SER A 5 -38.70 -27.59 -16.16
CA SER A 5 -38.06 -26.35 -15.72
C SER A 5 -39.06 -25.65 -14.78
N ASN A 6 -38.66 -25.46 -13.53
CA ASN A 6 -39.37 -24.61 -12.56
C ASN A 6 -38.80 -23.18 -12.66
N PRO A 7 -39.64 -22.14 -12.89
CA PRO A 7 -39.18 -20.75 -12.90
C PRO A 7 -39.12 -20.20 -11.48
N GLN A 8 -37.96 -19.65 -11.12
CA GLN A 8 -37.81 -18.82 -9.92
C GLN A 8 -38.58 -17.50 -10.07
N PRO A 9 -39.23 -16.98 -9.03
CA PRO A 9 -39.94 -15.70 -9.09
C PRO A 9 -38.95 -14.54 -9.13
N ASN A 10 -39.07 -13.75 -10.18
CA ASN A 10 -38.40 -12.47 -10.38
C ASN A 10 -38.92 -11.48 -9.31
N ASN A 11 -38.07 -11.08 -8.40
CA ASN A 11 -38.35 -10.09 -7.37
C ASN A 11 -37.95 -8.69 -7.87
N ASP A 12 -38.69 -8.19 -8.86
CA ASP A 12 -38.57 -6.81 -9.33
C ASP A 12 -39.22 -5.86 -8.31
N GLN A 13 -38.46 -5.47 -7.29
CA GLN A 13 -38.81 -4.28 -6.51
C GLN A 13 -38.55 -3.02 -7.36
N PRO A 14 -39.48 -2.08 -7.46
CA PRO A 14 -39.26 -0.85 -8.21
C PRO A 14 -38.12 -0.06 -7.59
N LYS A 15 -37.07 0.13 -8.34
CA LYS A 15 -35.93 0.99 -7.97
C LYS A 15 -36.44 2.43 -7.87
N MET A 16 -36.58 2.93 -6.64
CA MET A 16 -36.80 4.36 -6.42
C MET A 16 -35.71 5.18 -7.12
N PRO A 17 -36.08 6.27 -7.81
CA PRO A 17 -35.12 7.13 -8.46
C PRO A 17 -34.13 7.66 -7.40
N LYS A 18 -32.82 7.49 -7.64
CA LYS A 18 -31.76 8.07 -6.82
C LYS A 18 -31.85 9.58 -6.96
N PHE A 19 -32.49 10.25 -6.02
CA PHE A 19 -32.50 11.70 -5.92
C PHE A 19 -31.07 12.17 -5.72
N ASN A 20 -30.57 12.90 -6.69
CA ASN A 20 -29.21 13.45 -6.66
C ASN A 20 -29.21 14.56 -5.61
N VAL A 21 -28.51 14.35 -4.50
CA VAL A 21 -28.46 15.27 -3.35
C VAL A 21 -28.00 16.68 -3.77
N THR A 22 -27.22 16.78 -4.83
CA THR A 22 -26.79 18.05 -5.44
C THR A 22 -27.98 18.95 -5.88
N TRP A 23 -29.08 18.37 -6.33
CA TRP A 23 -30.30 19.11 -6.73
C TRP A 23 -30.98 19.76 -5.52
N ILE A 24 -30.94 19.11 -4.37
CA ILE A 24 -31.50 19.63 -3.11
C ILE A 24 -30.67 20.85 -2.66
N TYR A 25 -29.34 20.80 -2.75
CA TYR A 25 -28.49 21.95 -2.45
C TYR A 25 -28.72 23.11 -3.42
N THR A 26 -28.92 22.84 -4.69
CA THR A 26 -29.23 23.87 -5.69
C THR A 26 -30.57 24.54 -5.40
N ILE A 27 -31.59 23.78 -5.02
CA ILE A 27 -32.90 24.32 -4.63
C ILE A 27 -32.81 25.14 -3.36
N ILE A 28 -32.05 24.68 -2.35
CA ILE A 28 -31.84 25.41 -1.09
C ILE A 28 -31.06 26.73 -1.35
N ILE A 29 -30.03 26.72 -2.18
CA ILE A 29 -29.26 27.93 -2.55
C ILE A 29 -30.14 28.90 -3.32
N ILE A 30 -30.95 28.42 -4.28
CA ILE A 30 -31.90 29.24 -5.03
C ILE A 30 -32.96 29.81 -4.11
N ALA A 31 -33.53 29.02 -3.18
CA ALA A 31 -34.49 29.48 -2.21
C ALA A 31 -33.90 30.53 -1.25
N LEU A 32 -32.65 30.33 -0.78
CA LEU A 32 -31.94 31.31 0.03
C LEU A 32 -31.59 32.59 -0.75
N ALA A 33 -31.20 32.46 -2.01
CA ALA A 33 -30.98 33.60 -2.89
C ALA A 33 -32.27 34.39 -3.14
N ILE A 34 -33.40 33.69 -3.40
CA ILE A 34 -34.74 34.32 -3.55
C ILE A 34 -35.12 35.00 -2.26
N LEU A 35 -34.93 34.36 -1.09
CA LEU A 35 -35.22 34.92 0.22
C LEU A 35 -34.35 36.13 0.56
N PHE A 36 -33.05 36.08 0.16
CA PHE A 36 -32.12 37.21 0.31
C PHE A 36 -32.48 38.40 -0.61
N PHE A 37 -32.85 38.11 -1.86
CA PHE A 37 -33.25 39.15 -2.82
C PHE A 37 -34.65 39.66 -2.63
N THR A 38 -35.62 38.87 -2.13
CA THR A 38 -36.99 39.29 -1.89
C THR A 38 -37.24 39.72 -0.45
N GLY A 39 -36.60 39.12 0.55
CA GLY A 39 -36.69 39.50 1.97
C GLY A 39 -35.75 40.61 2.42
N GLY A 40 -34.59 40.75 1.78
CA GLY A 40 -33.62 41.81 2.04
C GLY A 40 -33.97 43.14 1.42
N GLY A 41 -34.87 43.13 0.43
CA GLY A 41 -35.31 44.37 -0.22
C GLY A 41 -36.19 45.27 0.66
N ASN A 42 -36.89 44.73 1.67
CA ASN A 42 -37.76 45.51 2.55
C ASN A 42 -37.11 45.87 3.91
N ALA A 43 -35.99 45.26 4.28
CA ALA A 43 -35.25 45.66 5.48
C ALA A 43 -34.24 46.82 5.22
N LEU A 44 -33.97 47.10 3.93
CA LEU A 44 -33.21 48.28 3.46
C LEU A 44 -34.10 49.29 2.72
N GLY A 45 -35.39 49.04 2.56
CA GLY A 45 -36.39 49.95 2.04
C GLY A 45 -36.94 50.82 3.19
N GLY A 46 -36.11 51.52 3.91
CA GLY A 46 -36.50 52.74 4.55
C GLY A 46 -36.99 53.67 3.45
N ASP A 47 -38.24 54.18 3.63
CA ASP A 47 -38.89 55.19 2.79
C ASP A 47 -37.79 56.13 2.25
N SER A 48 -37.51 56.08 0.95
CA SER A 48 -36.45 56.88 0.34
C SER A 48 -36.79 58.37 0.27
N SER A 49 -37.72 58.77 1.10
CA SER A 49 -38.13 60.14 1.32
C SER A 49 -37.21 60.79 2.41
N ALA A 50 -36.61 61.91 2.10
CA ALA A 50 -35.76 62.60 3.07
C ALA A 50 -36.55 62.95 4.32
N SER A 51 -36.02 62.53 5.46
CA SER A 51 -36.56 62.92 6.77
C SER A 51 -35.54 63.88 7.44
N GLN A 52 -36.06 64.95 8.05
CA GLN A 52 -35.25 65.86 8.83
C GLN A 52 -35.88 65.95 10.22
N THR A 53 -35.04 65.89 11.26
CA THR A 53 -35.51 66.13 12.62
C THR A 53 -35.48 67.65 12.89
N ALA A 54 -36.56 68.16 13.46
CA ALA A 54 -36.65 69.56 13.85
C ALA A 54 -37.18 69.70 15.29
N THR A 55 -36.88 70.78 15.91
CA THR A 55 -37.42 71.15 17.28
C THR A 55 -38.90 71.55 17.16
N TYR A 56 -39.63 71.37 18.23
CA TYR A 56 -41.03 71.76 18.30
C TYR A 56 -41.22 73.27 17.97
N THR A 57 -40.27 74.11 18.34
CA THR A 57 -40.30 75.56 18.01
C THR A 57 -40.13 75.80 16.50
N GLN A 58 -39.28 75.05 15.85
CA GLN A 58 -39.10 75.13 14.39
C GLN A 58 -40.35 74.60 13.62
N PHE A 59 -40.96 73.56 14.15
CA PHE A 59 -42.23 73.05 13.62
C PHE A 59 -43.31 74.13 13.66
N LYS A 60 -43.51 74.79 14.81
CA LYS A 60 -44.45 75.91 14.94
C LYS A 60 -44.17 77.03 13.90
N LYS A 61 -42.91 77.38 13.68
CA LYS A 61 -42.52 78.37 12.66
C LYS A 61 -42.86 77.90 11.23
N TYR A 62 -42.64 76.61 10.91
CA TYR A 62 -42.98 76.09 9.60
C TYR A 62 -44.49 76.07 9.35
N VAL A 63 -45.26 75.59 10.33
CA VAL A 63 -46.73 75.62 10.29
C VAL A 63 -47.25 77.03 10.17
N ALA A 64 -46.72 78.04 10.99
CA ALA A 64 -47.15 79.44 10.92
C ALA A 64 -46.91 80.04 9.53
N LYS A 65 -45.80 79.64 8.86
CA LYS A 65 -45.50 80.09 7.48
C LYS A 65 -46.33 79.33 6.40
N GLY A 66 -47.14 78.38 6.76
CA GLY A 66 -48.02 77.62 5.84
C GLY A 66 -47.30 76.53 5.03
N TYR A 67 -46.08 76.12 5.49
CA TYR A 67 -45.26 75.11 4.79
C TYR A 67 -45.80 73.69 4.99
N ALA A 68 -46.62 73.39 5.99
CA ALA A 68 -47.20 72.12 6.27
C ALA A 68 -48.30 71.75 5.27
N LYS A 69 -48.22 70.50 4.67
CA LYS A 69 -49.29 69.91 3.87
C LYS A 69 -50.21 69.11 4.78
N SER A 70 -49.66 68.12 5.50
CA SER A 70 -50.36 67.30 6.46
C SER A 70 -49.48 66.98 7.66
N VAL A 71 -50.09 66.70 8.78
CA VAL A 71 -49.41 66.30 10.01
C VAL A 71 -49.96 64.95 10.47
N VAL A 72 -49.09 64.00 10.69
CA VAL A 72 -49.43 62.67 11.25
C VAL A 72 -48.83 62.60 12.65
N VAL A 73 -49.66 62.48 13.64
CA VAL A 73 -49.28 62.38 15.06
C VAL A 73 -49.22 60.89 15.44
N ILE A 74 -48.04 60.41 15.81
CA ILE A 74 -47.75 59.04 16.23
C ILE A 74 -47.84 59.02 17.77
N LYS A 75 -48.94 58.59 18.30
CA LYS A 75 -49.16 58.62 19.76
C LYS A 75 -48.20 57.74 20.57
N PRO A 76 -47.86 56.52 20.15
CA PRO A 76 -46.97 55.63 20.94
C PRO A 76 -45.59 56.22 21.20
N ASP A 77 -45.04 56.97 20.23
CA ASP A 77 -43.67 57.43 20.24
C ASP A 77 -43.51 58.92 20.64
N ASN A 78 -44.61 59.60 20.92
CA ASN A 78 -44.64 61.04 21.13
C ASN A 78 -43.95 61.86 20.01
N LYS A 79 -44.12 61.40 18.78
CA LYS A 79 -43.57 61.99 17.58
C LYS A 79 -44.65 62.38 16.61
N LEU A 80 -44.38 63.44 15.88
CA LEU A 80 -45.22 63.86 14.78
C LEU A 80 -44.36 63.90 13.48
N LYS A 81 -45.00 63.60 12.37
CA LYS A 81 -44.42 63.70 11.01
C LYS A 81 -45.18 64.81 10.29
N MET A 82 -44.52 65.92 9.99
CA MET A 82 -45.07 66.96 9.19
C MET A 82 -44.63 66.83 7.74
N PHE A 83 -45.55 66.57 6.86
CA PHE A 83 -45.32 66.54 5.42
C PHE A 83 -45.31 67.95 4.85
N VAL A 84 -44.28 68.28 4.05
CA VAL A 84 -44.07 69.66 3.53
C VAL A 84 -44.73 69.72 2.13
N LYS A 85 -45.33 70.95 1.84
CA LYS A 85 -45.85 71.26 0.53
C LYS A 85 -44.75 71.28 -0.50
N PRO A 86 -44.99 70.74 -1.77
CA PRO A 86 -43.93 70.69 -2.79
C PRO A 86 -43.24 72.04 -3.09
N GLU A 87 -43.97 73.14 -2.94
CA GLU A 87 -43.52 74.49 -3.23
C GLU A 87 -42.45 74.95 -2.27
N HIS A 88 -42.45 74.46 -1.00
CA HIS A 88 -41.59 74.86 0.10
C HIS A 88 -40.53 73.86 0.52
N ILE A 89 -40.31 72.84 -0.29
CA ILE A 89 -39.28 71.82 0.00
C ILE A 89 -37.87 72.38 0.09
N ARG A 90 -37.58 73.37 -0.77
CA ARG A 90 -36.25 74.02 -0.74
C ARG A 90 -36.03 74.82 0.57
N ASP A 91 -37.08 75.43 1.07
CA ASP A 91 -37.00 76.33 2.27
C ASP A 91 -36.85 75.51 3.55
N VAL A 92 -37.30 74.23 3.55
CA VAL A 92 -37.24 73.32 4.70
C VAL A 92 -36.01 72.38 4.62
N PHE A 93 -35.75 71.77 3.50
CA PHE A 93 -34.70 70.73 3.36
C PHE A 93 -33.39 71.27 2.74
N GLN A 94 -33.37 72.51 2.21
CA GLN A 94 -32.22 73.04 1.45
C GLN A 94 -31.77 72.18 0.27
N LYS A 95 -32.65 71.32 -0.24
CA LYS A 95 -32.41 70.40 -1.34
C LYS A 95 -33.53 70.53 -2.39
N THR A 96 -33.26 70.10 -3.62
CA THR A 96 -34.28 70.13 -4.67
C THR A 96 -35.30 69.01 -4.51
N ALA A 97 -36.54 69.16 -5.01
CA ALA A 97 -37.63 68.16 -4.87
C ALA A 97 -37.23 66.76 -5.41
N GLN A 98 -36.39 66.69 -6.46
CA GLN A 98 -35.87 65.43 -7.03
C GLN A 98 -34.92 64.68 -6.10
N GLN A 99 -34.23 65.40 -5.17
CA GLN A 99 -33.27 64.82 -4.23
C GLN A 99 -33.89 64.35 -2.91
N VAL A 100 -35.13 64.70 -2.66
CA VAL A 100 -35.79 64.52 -1.36
C VAL A 100 -36.81 63.37 -1.36
N GLY A 101 -37.11 62.83 -2.54
CA GLY A 101 -38.08 61.75 -2.70
C GLY A 101 -39.56 62.17 -2.70
N PRO A 102 -40.50 61.23 -2.95
CA PRO A 102 -41.89 61.58 -3.26
C PRO A 102 -42.72 62.09 -2.06
N LYS A 103 -42.31 61.83 -0.83
CA LYS A 103 -43.04 62.22 0.40
C LYS A 103 -42.09 62.69 1.51
N PRO A 104 -41.42 63.83 1.38
CA PRO A 104 -40.50 64.33 2.40
C PRO A 104 -41.26 64.79 3.64
N TYR A 105 -40.74 64.46 4.81
CA TYR A 105 -41.37 64.85 6.09
C TYR A 105 -40.33 65.33 7.09
N VAL A 106 -40.83 66.17 8.01
CA VAL A 106 -40.06 66.63 9.18
C VAL A 106 -40.58 65.85 10.39
N SER A 107 -39.67 65.19 11.10
CA SER A 107 -39.98 64.49 12.35
C SER A 107 -39.72 65.43 13.53
N VAL A 108 -40.64 65.46 14.42
CA VAL A 108 -40.60 66.39 15.61
C VAL A 108 -41.11 65.60 16.82
N ASP A 109 -40.43 65.73 17.92
CA ASP A 109 -40.89 65.23 19.22
C ASP A 109 -41.78 66.30 19.91
N TYR A 110 -42.91 65.88 20.47
CA TYR A 110 -43.79 66.74 21.17
C TYR A 110 -43.94 66.30 22.64
N GLY A 111 -44.22 67.28 23.55
CA GLY A 111 -44.31 67.00 24.98
C GLY A 111 -45.72 66.61 25.44
N SER A 112 -46.75 67.42 25.14
CA SER A 112 -48.13 67.14 25.52
C SER A 112 -49.00 67.01 24.28
N ILE A 113 -49.81 65.94 24.25
CA ILE A 113 -50.70 65.68 23.13
C ILE A 113 -51.87 66.65 23.11
N ASP A 114 -52.35 67.10 24.29
CA ASP A 114 -53.48 68.01 24.41
C ASP A 114 -53.11 69.44 23.93
N GLU A 115 -51.94 69.95 24.30
CA GLU A 115 -51.45 71.21 23.75
C GLU A 115 -51.18 71.17 22.26
N LEU A 116 -50.64 70.01 21.77
CA LEU A 116 -50.43 69.81 20.36
C LEU A 116 -51.74 69.74 19.59
N GLY A 117 -52.75 69.03 20.14
CA GLY A 117 -54.09 68.96 19.55
C GLY A 117 -54.73 70.33 19.39
N GLN A 118 -54.82 71.09 20.46
CA GLN A 118 -55.37 72.48 20.42
C GLN A 118 -54.64 73.38 19.42
N TYR A 119 -53.29 73.26 19.34
CA TYR A 119 -52.54 74.02 18.38
C TYR A 119 -52.79 73.62 16.94
N LEU A 120 -52.88 72.31 16.66
CA LEU A 120 -53.18 71.74 15.30
C LEU A 120 -54.59 72.15 14.86
N ASP A 121 -55.58 72.05 15.74
CA ASP A 121 -56.94 72.41 15.42
C ASP A 121 -57.07 73.94 15.04
N VAL A 122 -56.39 74.82 15.81
CA VAL A 122 -56.36 76.25 15.49
C VAL A 122 -55.67 76.49 14.13
N MET A 123 -54.55 75.79 13.84
CA MET A 123 -53.82 76.04 12.63
C MET A 123 -54.56 75.41 11.41
N GLN A 124 -55.35 74.37 11.62
CA GLN A 124 -56.21 73.75 10.55
C GLN A 124 -57.39 74.71 10.26
N GLN A 125 -58.04 75.30 11.28
CA GLN A 125 -59.06 76.27 11.09
C GLN A 125 -58.58 77.54 10.36
N GLN A 126 -57.29 77.92 10.55
CA GLN A 126 -56.64 79.03 9.85
C GLN A 126 -56.21 78.68 8.44
N GLY A 127 -56.46 77.40 7.95
CA GLY A 127 -56.08 76.96 6.62
C GLY A 127 -54.56 76.76 6.40
N LYS A 128 -53.76 76.70 7.46
CA LYS A 128 -52.32 76.57 7.42
C LYS A 128 -51.83 75.10 7.33
N ILE A 129 -52.72 74.18 7.77
CA ILE A 129 -52.52 72.74 7.62
C ILE A 129 -53.74 72.19 6.87
N VAL A 130 -53.55 71.32 5.89
CA VAL A 130 -54.64 70.79 5.10
C VAL A 130 -55.29 69.61 5.79
N ASP A 131 -54.47 68.71 6.43
CA ASP A 131 -54.99 67.50 7.05
C ASP A 131 -54.15 67.15 8.29
N VAL A 132 -54.85 66.64 9.33
CA VAL A 132 -54.22 66.11 10.56
C VAL A 132 -54.76 64.74 10.84
N SER A 133 -53.87 63.75 10.97
CA SER A 133 -54.21 62.37 11.27
C SER A 133 -53.46 61.86 12.50
N TYR A 134 -54.14 60.99 13.26
CA TYR A 134 -53.57 60.36 14.45
C TYR A 134 -53.38 58.87 14.21
N ASP A 135 -52.13 58.39 14.34
CA ASP A 135 -51.77 56.98 14.22
C ASP A 135 -51.67 56.34 15.60
N ASN A 136 -52.55 55.36 15.85
CA ASN A 136 -52.64 54.64 17.13
C ASN A 136 -52.07 53.24 17.04
N ASN A 137 -51.53 52.82 15.88
CA ASN A 137 -51.02 51.46 15.72
C ASN A 137 -49.78 51.24 16.58
N LYS A 138 -49.92 50.37 17.58
CA LYS A 138 -48.78 49.73 18.23
C LYS A 138 -48.17 48.76 17.23
N ASP A 139 -46.94 49.00 16.83
CA ASP A 139 -46.17 47.96 16.14
C ASP A 139 -46.25 46.66 16.93
N ASN A 140 -46.85 45.62 16.35
CA ASN A 140 -46.97 44.32 17.02
C ASN A 140 -45.57 43.74 17.15
N PHE A 141 -44.96 43.87 18.32
CA PHE A 141 -43.63 43.36 18.70
C PHE A 141 -43.47 41.88 18.34
N LEU A 142 -44.55 41.06 18.51
CA LEU A 142 -44.58 39.66 18.15
C LEU A 142 -44.49 39.42 16.62
N THR A 143 -45.14 40.28 15.84
CA THR A 143 -45.10 40.20 14.39
C THR A 143 -43.73 40.53 13.83
N ASN A 144 -43.09 41.57 14.40
CA ASN A 144 -41.74 41.96 14.04
C ASN A 144 -40.70 40.88 14.43
N ILE A 145 -40.82 40.24 15.61
CA ILE A 145 -39.98 39.08 15.98
C ILE A 145 -40.21 37.90 15.01
N PHE A 146 -41.44 37.62 14.70
CA PHE A 146 -41.75 36.47 13.80
C PHE A 146 -41.18 36.67 12.39
N PHE A 147 -41.29 37.87 11.81
CA PHE A 147 -40.76 38.13 10.48
C PHE A 147 -39.23 38.33 10.47
N ASN A 148 -38.60 38.86 11.50
CA ASN A 148 -37.15 39.06 11.56
C ASN A 148 -36.40 37.80 12.02
N PHE A 149 -36.91 37.02 12.97
CA PHE A 149 -36.25 35.85 13.53
C PHE A 149 -36.85 34.53 13.07
N GLY A 150 -38.06 34.50 12.52
CA GLY A 150 -38.73 33.34 12.01
C GLY A 150 -37.89 32.55 10.97
N PRO A 151 -37.28 33.21 9.97
CA PRO A 151 -36.42 32.53 9.01
C PRO A 151 -35.16 31.90 9.66
N ILE A 152 -34.59 32.57 10.68
CA ILE A 152 -33.42 32.04 11.42
C ILE A 152 -33.84 30.83 12.25
N ILE A 153 -34.97 30.92 12.95
CA ILE A 153 -35.51 29.76 13.73
C ILE A 153 -35.86 28.60 12.82
N LEU A 154 -36.48 28.87 11.66
CA LEU A 154 -36.74 27.84 10.65
C LEU A 154 -35.47 27.21 10.11
N MET A 155 -34.42 28.01 9.86
CA MET A 155 -33.13 27.54 9.38
C MET A 155 -32.41 26.65 10.42
N VAL A 156 -32.45 27.05 11.71
CA VAL A 156 -31.92 26.26 12.83
C VAL A 156 -32.71 24.97 12.99
N PHE A 157 -34.06 25.04 12.91
CA PHE A 157 -34.93 23.86 12.97
C PHE A 157 -34.66 22.89 11.82
N LEU A 158 -34.56 23.39 10.58
CA LEU A 158 -34.20 22.60 9.41
C LEU A 158 -32.78 22.01 9.57
N TRP A 159 -31.82 22.78 10.09
CA TRP A 159 -30.47 22.33 10.35
C TRP A 159 -30.44 21.20 11.40
N VAL A 160 -31.20 21.32 12.49
CA VAL A 160 -31.36 20.27 13.51
C VAL A 160 -32.06 19.03 12.93
N LEU A 161 -33.08 19.22 12.07
CA LEU A 161 -33.75 18.12 11.39
C LEU A 161 -32.85 17.41 10.38
N LEU A 162 -32.02 18.16 9.64
CA LEU A 162 -31.00 17.62 8.74
C LEU A 162 -29.92 16.86 9.53
N MET A 163 -29.46 17.41 10.64
CA MET A 163 -28.53 16.74 11.55
C MET A 163 -29.14 15.47 12.17
N ARG A 164 -30.41 15.50 12.57
CA ARG A 164 -31.13 14.29 13.06
C ARG A 164 -31.30 13.25 11.96
N ARG A 165 -31.54 13.64 10.72
CA ARG A 165 -31.71 12.71 9.59
C ARG A 165 -30.34 12.18 9.11
N TRP A 166 -29.26 12.94 9.21
CA TRP A 166 -27.89 12.45 8.99
C TRP A 166 -27.33 11.69 10.19
N GLY A 167 -27.83 11.93 11.40
CA GLY A 167 -27.46 11.19 12.61
C GLY A 167 -28.28 9.92 12.87
N GLY A 168 -29.33 9.66 12.11
CA GLY A 168 -30.24 8.54 12.31
C GLY A 168 -29.87 7.22 11.58
N GLY A 169 -28.66 7.12 11.06
CA GLY A 169 -28.11 5.91 10.47
C GLY A 169 -26.66 5.72 10.89
N GLY A 170 -26.40 5.33 12.15
CA GLY A 170 -25.06 5.05 12.67
C GLY A 170 -24.29 6.32 13.03
N GLY A 171 -24.34 6.71 14.29
CA GLY A 171 -23.61 7.85 14.85
C GLY A 171 -22.11 7.75 14.61
N GLY A 172 -21.55 8.44 13.61
CA GLY A 172 -20.14 8.28 13.30
C GLY A 172 -19.45 9.29 12.41
N GLY A 173 -20.13 10.31 11.88
CA GLY A 173 -19.53 11.09 10.78
C GLY A 173 -18.35 12.01 11.16
N VAL A 174 -18.38 12.70 12.27
CA VAL A 174 -17.33 13.67 12.67
C VAL A 174 -16.48 13.15 13.84
N PHE A 175 -17.06 12.35 14.73
CA PHE A 175 -16.36 11.74 15.88
C PHE A 175 -15.62 10.43 15.57
N ASN A 176 -15.78 9.85 14.35
CA ASN A 176 -15.12 8.61 13.94
C ASN A 176 -13.78 8.82 13.23
N MET A 177 -13.33 10.05 13.00
CA MET A 177 -12.05 10.31 12.32
C MET A 177 -10.83 9.78 13.10
N GLY A 178 -10.95 9.61 14.42
CA GLY A 178 -9.88 9.09 15.28
C GLY A 178 -9.92 7.58 15.54
N LYS A 179 -10.93 6.85 15.02
CA LYS A 179 -10.99 5.39 15.21
C LYS A 179 -10.07 4.67 14.25
N SER A 180 -9.43 3.63 14.77
CA SER A 180 -8.58 2.74 13.99
C SER A 180 -9.37 2.06 12.87
N LYS A 181 -8.82 2.05 11.65
CA LYS A 181 -9.32 1.29 10.50
C LYS A 181 -8.69 -0.10 10.43
N ALA A 182 -8.09 -0.58 11.51
CA ALA A 182 -7.43 -1.87 11.53
C ALA A 182 -8.41 -2.97 11.09
N LYS A 183 -7.97 -3.81 10.17
CA LYS A 183 -8.70 -5.03 9.81
C LYS A 183 -8.45 -6.04 10.93
N MET A 184 -9.48 -6.39 11.64
CA MET A 184 -9.42 -7.41 12.68
C MET A 184 -9.89 -8.74 12.11
N TYR A 185 -9.09 -9.77 12.30
CA TYR A 185 -9.41 -11.16 11.98
C TYR A 185 -9.60 -11.90 13.31
N GLU A 186 -10.85 -12.22 13.68
CA GLU A 186 -11.18 -12.75 15.04
C GLU A 186 -11.08 -14.26 15.17
N LYS A 187 -11.21 -15.01 14.08
CA LYS A 187 -11.24 -16.48 14.13
C LYS A 187 -10.18 -17.10 13.23
N ALA A 188 -9.69 -18.25 13.62
CA ALA A 188 -8.83 -19.11 12.80
C ALA A 188 -9.48 -19.45 11.44
N ASP A 189 -10.82 -19.50 11.35
CA ASP A 189 -11.55 -19.74 10.11
C ASP A 189 -11.47 -18.57 9.09
N ASP A 190 -11.26 -17.33 9.57
CA ASP A 190 -11.05 -16.17 8.71
C ASP A 190 -9.57 -16.03 8.28
N MET A 191 -8.64 -16.70 8.96
CA MET A 191 -7.22 -16.75 8.66
C MET A 191 -6.80 -18.19 8.34
N CYS A 192 -7.04 -18.61 7.11
CA CYS A 192 -6.64 -19.93 6.61
C CYS A 192 -5.11 -20.07 6.39
N VAL A 193 -4.28 -19.09 6.75
CA VAL A 193 -2.84 -19.06 6.46
C VAL A 193 -2.05 -19.62 7.65
N THR A 194 -1.29 -20.67 7.40
CA THR A 194 -0.38 -21.32 8.37
C THR A 194 1.04 -21.36 7.82
N PHE A 195 2.03 -21.85 8.58
CA PHE A 195 3.40 -22.03 8.08
C PHE A 195 3.50 -23.00 6.88
N LYS A 196 2.50 -23.84 6.65
CA LYS A 196 2.42 -24.72 5.48
C LYS A 196 2.18 -23.96 4.17
N ASP A 197 1.63 -22.76 4.27
CA ASP A 197 1.34 -21.87 3.12
C ASP A 197 2.49 -20.90 2.84
N VAL A 198 3.45 -20.82 3.74
CA VAL A 198 4.68 -20.04 3.58
C VAL A 198 5.76 -21.01 3.11
N ALA A 199 6.10 -20.97 1.82
CA ALA A 199 7.19 -21.74 1.28
C ALA A 199 8.54 -21.04 1.51
N GLY A 200 9.61 -21.80 1.74
CA GLY A 200 10.94 -21.28 2.05
C GLY A 200 11.02 -20.55 3.39
N GLN A 201 11.99 -19.67 3.53
CA GLN A 201 12.22 -18.82 4.71
C GLN A 201 12.42 -19.63 6.01
N ALA A 202 13.18 -20.74 5.91
CA ALA A 202 13.36 -21.65 7.04
C ALA A 202 13.92 -20.96 8.29
N GLY A 203 14.92 -20.09 8.15
CA GLY A 203 15.49 -19.32 9.26
C GLY A 203 14.49 -18.37 9.90
N ALA A 204 13.79 -17.58 9.08
CA ALA A 204 12.77 -16.66 9.58
C ALA A 204 11.60 -17.39 10.25
N LYS A 205 11.19 -18.55 9.71
CA LYS A 205 10.16 -19.41 10.35
C LYS A 205 10.60 -19.88 11.73
N GLN A 206 11.81 -20.39 11.85
CA GLN A 206 12.34 -20.86 13.11
C GLN A 206 12.35 -19.75 14.19
N GLU A 207 12.75 -18.52 13.80
CA GLU A 207 12.74 -17.39 14.74
C GLU A 207 11.33 -16.97 15.17
N VAL A 208 10.33 -17.04 14.26
CA VAL A 208 8.95 -16.70 14.60
C VAL A 208 8.21 -17.84 15.29
N GLU A 209 8.64 -19.09 15.18
CA GLU A 209 8.10 -20.23 15.93
C GLU A 209 8.23 -20.02 17.44
N GLU A 210 9.33 -19.44 17.91
CA GLU A 210 9.48 -19.06 19.33
C GLU A 210 8.36 -18.12 19.79
N ILE A 211 7.92 -17.21 18.90
CA ILE A 211 6.82 -16.27 19.18
C ILE A 211 5.49 -17.02 19.27
N VAL A 212 5.28 -17.99 18.37
CA VAL A 212 4.08 -18.84 18.39
C VAL A 212 4.01 -19.69 19.64
N GLU A 213 5.12 -20.35 19.99
CA GLU A 213 5.20 -21.14 21.23
C GLU A 213 4.91 -20.29 22.45
N PHE A 214 5.48 -19.10 22.49
CA PHE A 214 5.24 -18.17 23.59
C PHE A 214 3.75 -17.78 23.69
N LEU A 215 3.08 -17.46 22.56
CA LEU A 215 1.66 -17.12 22.57
C LEU A 215 0.78 -18.30 22.99
N LYS A 216 1.21 -19.54 22.67
CA LYS A 216 0.52 -20.77 23.08
C LYS A 216 0.77 -21.15 24.56
N GLN A 217 2.00 -20.96 25.05
CA GLN A 217 2.44 -21.39 26.38
C GLN A 217 3.31 -20.34 27.09
N PRO A 218 2.75 -19.19 27.49
CA PRO A 218 3.51 -18.09 28.09
C PRO A 218 4.15 -18.46 29.43
N GLU A 219 3.53 -19.38 30.19
CA GLU A 219 4.00 -19.79 31.53
C GLU A 219 5.38 -20.44 31.48
N LYS A 220 5.64 -21.30 30.49
CA LYS A 220 6.92 -22.00 30.28
C LYS A 220 8.13 -21.05 30.26
N TYR A 221 7.96 -19.85 29.67
CA TYR A 221 9.03 -18.86 29.53
C TYR A 221 9.15 -17.96 30.76
N THR A 222 8.02 -17.61 31.38
CA THR A 222 8.00 -16.72 32.54
C THR A 222 8.50 -17.39 33.80
N GLU A 223 8.29 -18.70 34.00
CA GLU A 223 8.82 -19.50 35.12
C GLU A 223 10.35 -19.52 35.14
N LEU A 224 10.99 -19.51 33.94
CA LEU A 224 12.44 -19.47 33.82
C LEU A 224 13.02 -18.05 33.90
N GLY A 225 12.19 -17.02 34.11
CA GLY A 225 12.60 -15.62 34.15
C GLY A 225 12.86 -14.98 32.78
N GLY A 226 12.47 -15.66 31.72
CA GLY A 226 12.57 -15.16 30.34
C GLY A 226 11.68 -13.93 30.13
N LYS A 227 12.21 -12.94 29.44
CA LYS A 227 11.44 -11.75 29.00
C LYS A 227 11.04 -11.91 27.55
N ILE A 228 9.77 -11.72 27.30
CA ILE A 228 9.17 -11.82 25.97
C ILE A 228 9.54 -10.60 25.15
N PRO A 229 9.92 -10.74 23.88
CA PRO A 229 10.06 -9.60 22.98
C PRO A 229 8.69 -8.93 22.81
N LYS A 230 8.61 -7.63 23.11
CA LYS A 230 7.36 -6.86 22.92
C LYS A 230 7.06 -6.60 21.47
N GLY A 231 8.12 -6.46 20.67
CA GLY A 231 8.00 -6.17 19.25
C GLY A 231 9.06 -6.87 18.42
N VAL A 232 8.65 -7.32 17.26
CA VAL A 232 9.50 -7.97 16.27
C VAL A 232 9.39 -7.22 14.97
N LEU A 233 10.53 -6.93 14.35
CA LEU A 233 10.63 -6.22 13.08
C LEU A 233 11.05 -7.20 11.98
N LEU A 234 10.17 -7.39 10.99
CA LEU A 234 10.47 -8.15 9.78
C LEU A 234 11.13 -7.20 8.77
N VAL A 235 12.37 -7.48 8.41
CA VAL A 235 13.18 -6.65 7.50
C VAL A 235 13.49 -7.45 6.25
N GLY A 236 13.40 -6.84 5.06
CA GLY A 236 13.83 -7.50 3.83
C GLY A 236 13.27 -6.84 2.58
N PRO A 237 13.71 -7.27 1.40
CA PRO A 237 13.24 -6.74 0.12
C PRO A 237 11.73 -6.86 -0.06
N PRO A 238 11.10 -6.05 -0.94
CA PRO A 238 9.69 -6.18 -1.26
C PRO A 238 9.39 -7.54 -1.91
N GLY A 239 8.21 -8.10 -1.63
CA GLY A 239 7.77 -9.36 -2.24
C GLY A 239 8.30 -10.63 -1.59
N THR A 240 9.12 -10.56 -0.51
CA THR A 240 9.68 -11.72 0.17
C THR A 240 8.71 -12.45 1.12
N GLY A 241 7.47 -11.96 1.25
CA GLY A 241 6.44 -12.65 2.04
C GLY A 241 6.30 -12.19 3.49
N LYS A 242 6.87 -11.04 3.90
CA LYS A 242 6.80 -10.52 5.28
C LYS A 242 5.38 -10.45 5.84
N THR A 243 4.45 -9.90 5.08
CA THR A 243 3.03 -9.83 5.46
C THR A 243 2.37 -11.21 5.54
N LEU A 244 2.77 -12.14 4.65
CA LEU A 244 2.30 -13.51 4.65
C LEU A 244 2.80 -14.27 5.90
N LEU A 245 4.08 -14.12 6.22
CA LEU A 245 4.70 -14.69 7.41
C LEU A 245 4.02 -14.19 8.70
N ALA A 246 3.76 -12.88 8.81
CA ALA A 246 3.06 -12.32 9.96
C ALA A 246 1.64 -12.89 10.13
N LYS A 247 0.91 -13.11 9.03
CA LYS A 247 -0.39 -13.78 9.06
C LYS A 247 -0.28 -15.25 9.47
N ALA A 248 0.75 -15.95 8.97
CA ALA A 248 0.98 -17.34 9.32
C ALA A 248 1.30 -17.52 10.81
N VAL A 249 2.08 -16.61 11.40
CA VAL A 249 2.35 -16.59 12.85
C VAL A 249 1.04 -16.51 13.65
N ALA A 250 0.13 -15.61 13.26
CA ALA A 250 -1.14 -15.47 13.97
C ALA A 250 -2.08 -16.67 13.76
N GLY A 251 -2.13 -17.23 12.54
CA GLY A 251 -2.89 -18.44 12.25
C GLY A 251 -2.37 -19.65 12.98
N GLU A 252 -1.05 -19.82 13.07
CA GLU A 252 -0.42 -20.91 13.81
C GLU A 252 -0.59 -20.77 15.33
N ALA A 253 -0.52 -19.52 15.85
CA ALA A 253 -0.78 -19.25 17.26
C ALA A 253 -2.26 -19.30 17.64
N GLY A 254 -3.18 -19.20 16.67
CA GLY A 254 -4.63 -19.21 16.91
C GLY A 254 -5.13 -17.97 17.66
N VAL A 255 -4.44 -16.81 17.52
CA VAL A 255 -4.76 -15.57 18.23
C VAL A 255 -5.33 -14.50 17.29
N PRO A 256 -6.14 -13.55 17.80
CA PRO A 256 -6.63 -12.42 17.02
C PRO A 256 -5.49 -11.62 16.37
N PHE A 257 -5.71 -11.19 15.13
CA PHE A 257 -4.74 -10.47 14.32
C PHE A 257 -5.28 -9.11 13.90
N PHE A 258 -4.63 -8.05 14.34
CA PHE A 258 -4.93 -6.67 13.94
C PHE A 258 -3.94 -6.22 12.87
N SER A 259 -4.39 -5.99 11.66
CA SER A 259 -3.52 -5.55 10.56
C SER A 259 -3.81 -4.11 10.16
N MET A 260 -2.76 -3.30 10.07
CA MET A 260 -2.79 -1.92 9.62
C MET A 260 -1.53 -1.58 8.83
N SER A 261 -1.65 -0.69 7.83
CA SER A 261 -0.48 -0.10 7.17
C SER A 261 0.03 1.12 7.95
N GLY A 262 1.34 1.32 7.99
CA GLY A 262 1.96 2.54 8.54
C GLY A 262 1.42 3.80 7.87
N SER A 263 1.07 3.73 6.59
CA SER A 263 0.46 4.85 5.85
C SER A 263 -0.92 5.24 6.38
N ASP A 264 -1.68 4.32 7.00
CA ASP A 264 -3.00 4.61 7.58
C ASP A 264 -2.93 5.52 8.82
N PHE A 265 -1.76 5.64 9.42
CA PHE A 265 -1.53 6.55 10.54
C PHE A 265 -1.14 7.96 10.09
N VAL A 266 -0.74 8.14 8.82
CA VAL A 266 -0.34 9.44 8.27
C VAL A 266 -1.58 10.15 7.72
N GLU A 267 -1.99 11.20 8.43
CA GLU A 267 -3.15 12.02 8.04
C GLU A 267 -2.75 13.51 8.00
N MET A 268 -3.54 14.32 7.29
CA MET A 268 -3.30 15.78 7.22
C MET A 268 -3.78 16.54 8.48
N PHE A 269 -4.63 15.92 9.29
CA PHE A 269 -5.20 16.56 10.48
C PHE A 269 -4.41 16.19 11.73
N VAL A 270 -3.98 17.23 12.47
CA VAL A 270 -3.18 17.10 13.68
C VAL A 270 -3.89 16.25 14.73
N GLY A 271 -3.18 15.25 15.28
CA GLY A 271 -3.66 14.39 16.37
C GLY A 271 -4.49 13.19 15.94
N VAL A 272 -4.90 13.08 14.67
CA VAL A 272 -5.71 11.94 14.18
C VAL A 272 -4.89 10.66 14.14
N GLY A 273 -3.65 10.71 13.64
CA GLY A 273 -2.74 9.56 13.62
C GLY A 273 -2.46 9.03 15.03
N ALA A 274 -2.12 9.90 15.95
CA ALA A 274 -1.89 9.56 17.35
C ALA A 274 -3.14 8.98 18.05
N SER A 275 -4.33 9.44 17.67
CA SER A 275 -5.61 8.90 18.17
C SER A 275 -5.86 7.49 17.66
N ARG A 276 -5.56 7.22 16.37
CA ARG A 276 -5.68 5.87 15.78
C ARG A 276 -4.72 4.87 16.43
N VAL A 277 -3.48 5.30 16.70
CA VAL A 277 -2.52 4.47 17.43
C VAL A 277 -3.12 4.07 18.77
N ARG A 278 -3.54 5.03 19.60
CA ARG A 278 -4.12 4.74 20.92
C ARG A 278 -5.36 3.85 20.84
N ASP A 279 -6.23 4.06 19.86
CA ASP A 279 -7.43 3.24 19.68
C ASP A 279 -7.08 1.80 19.28
N LEU A 280 -6.12 1.59 18.35
CA LEU A 280 -5.62 0.27 17.97
C LEU A 280 -5.08 -0.50 19.18
N PHE A 281 -4.21 0.15 19.94
CA PHE A 281 -3.60 -0.47 21.13
C PHE A 281 -4.61 -0.76 22.23
N ARG A 282 -5.62 0.09 22.41
CA ARG A 282 -6.73 -0.18 23.34
C ARG A 282 -7.53 -1.41 22.92
N GLN A 283 -7.92 -1.51 21.63
CA GLN A 283 -8.63 -2.66 21.10
C GLN A 283 -7.82 -3.96 21.23
N ALA A 284 -6.52 -3.90 21.00
CA ALA A 284 -5.64 -5.05 21.16
C ALA A 284 -5.54 -5.49 22.63
N LYS A 285 -5.46 -4.55 23.58
CA LYS A 285 -5.48 -4.85 25.02
C LYS A 285 -6.77 -5.55 25.46
N GLU A 286 -7.90 -5.15 24.87
CA GLU A 286 -9.22 -5.76 25.15
C GLU A 286 -9.34 -7.20 24.60
N LYS A 287 -8.53 -7.56 23.61
CA LYS A 287 -8.56 -8.86 22.92
C LYS A 287 -7.30 -9.71 23.13
N ALA A 288 -6.51 -9.40 24.13
CA ALA A 288 -5.32 -10.17 24.47
C ALA A 288 -5.67 -11.63 24.89
N PRO A 289 -4.89 -12.66 24.49
CA PRO A 289 -3.65 -12.57 23.69
C PRO A 289 -3.93 -12.29 22.20
N CYS A 290 -3.12 -11.41 21.57
CA CYS A 290 -3.31 -11.03 20.18
C CYS A 290 -2.01 -10.50 19.53
N ILE A 291 -2.01 -10.40 18.21
CA ILE A 291 -0.91 -9.82 17.44
C ILE A 291 -1.38 -8.53 16.77
N ILE A 292 -0.60 -7.46 16.92
CA ILE A 292 -0.72 -6.23 16.14
C ILE A 292 0.33 -6.30 15.02
N PHE A 293 -0.10 -6.20 13.77
CA PHE A 293 0.78 -6.14 12.63
C PHE A 293 0.72 -4.76 11.96
N ILE A 294 1.89 -4.12 11.82
CA ILE A 294 2.04 -2.83 11.16
C ILE A 294 2.93 -3.02 9.94
N ASP A 295 2.32 -3.01 8.77
CA ASP A 295 3.06 -3.07 7.50
C ASP A 295 3.61 -1.69 7.14
N GLU A 296 4.74 -1.64 6.42
CA GLU A 296 5.37 -0.39 5.99
C GLU A 296 5.59 0.59 7.16
N ILE A 297 6.13 0.10 8.27
CA ILE A 297 6.33 0.91 9.49
C ILE A 297 7.21 2.16 9.22
N ASP A 298 8.05 2.14 8.21
CA ASP A 298 8.88 3.27 7.77
C ASP A 298 8.04 4.48 7.31
N ALA A 299 6.76 4.28 6.96
CA ALA A 299 5.85 5.38 6.71
C ALA A 299 5.68 6.31 7.93
N VAL A 300 5.66 5.78 9.14
CA VAL A 300 5.54 6.53 10.42
C VAL A 300 6.90 6.65 11.12
N GLY A 301 7.68 5.57 11.08
CA GLY A 301 8.89 5.37 11.89
C GLY A 301 10.16 6.00 11.34
N ARG A 302 10.12 6.79 10.28
CA ARG A 302 11.31 7.38 9.67
C ARG A 302 12.06 8.30 10.63
N ALA A 303 13.39 8.23 10.64
CA ALA A 303 14.26 9.10 11.41
C ALA A 303 14.02 10.59 11.11
N ARG A 304 14.20 11.42 12.11
CA ARG A 304 14.00 12.87 12.02
C ARG A 304 14.95 13.50 11.02
N ALA A 305 14.42 14.32 10.11
CA ALA A 305 15.26 15.12 9.24
C ALA A 305 15.96 16.21 10.04
N LYS A 306 17.27 16.35 9.87
CA LYS A 306 18.07 17.39 10.57
C LYS A 306 17.73 18.83 10.15
N ASN A 307 16.95 19.04 9.08
CA ASN A 307 16.53 20.35 8.60
C ASN A 307 15.03 20.58 8.84
N PRO A 308 14.66 21.51 9.74
CA PRO A 308 13.27 21.78 10.13
C PRO A 308 12.46 22.63 9.12
N SER A 309 13.00 22.96 7.96
CA SER A 309 12.41 23.97 7.05
C SER A 309 11.26 23.50 6.15
N MET A 310 10.71 22.29 6.34
CA MET A 310 9.49 21.87 5.66
C MET A 310 8.44 21.40 6.68
N GLY A 311 7.48 22.28 6.98
CA GLY A 311 6.42 22.16 7.99
C GLY A 311 5.40 21.02 7.79
N GLY A 312 5.80 19.87 7.28
CA GLY A 312 4.95 18.67 7.12
C GLY A 312 5.29 17.51 8.05
N ASN A 313 6.27 17.64 8.95
CA ASN A 313 6.76 16.52 9.75
C ASN A 313 6.13 16.41 11.15
N ASP A 314 5.50 17.46 11.67
CA ASP A 314 5.03 17.52 13.07
C ASP A 314 3.97 16.43 13.39
N GLU A 315 3.04 16.18 12.47
CA GLU A 315 1.99 15.17 12.70
C GLU A 315 2.55 13.74 12.73
N ARG A 316 3.51 13.48 11.86
CA ARG A 316 4.19 12.19 11.79
C ARG A 316 5.01 11.91 13.05
N GLU A 317 5.72 12.92 13.56
CA GLU A 317 6.45 12.84 14.83
C GLU A 317 5.52 12.64 16.02
N ASN A 318 4.38 13.31 16.05
CA ASN A 318 3.36 13.11 17.08
C ASN A 318 2.81 11.70 17.07
N THR A 319 2.58 11.13 15.89
CA THR A 319 2.12 9.76 15.70
C THR A 319 3.19 8.76 16.12
N LEU A 320 4.45 8.97 15.73
CA LEU A 320 5.58 8.15 16.17
C LEU A 320 5.72 8.17 17.70
N ASN A 321 5.68 9.36 18.31
CA ASN A 321 5.74 9.46 19.76
C ASN A 321 4.59 8.74 20.46
N ALA A 322 3.37 8.81 19.90
CA ALA A 322 2.24 8.05 20.43
C ALA A 322 2.49 6.54 20.34
N LEU A 323 3.04 6.05 19.22
CA LEU A 323 3.41 4.65 19.05
C LEU A 323 4.45 4.21 20.08
N LEU A 324 5.51 5.00 20.27
CA LEU A 324 6.55 4.71 21.27
C LEU A 324 5.99 4.65 22.71
N ILE A 325 5.11 5.60 23.06
CA ILE A 325 4.46 5.65 24.37
C ILE A 325 3.58 4.40 24.60
N GLU A 326 2.77 4.02 23.60
CA GLU A 326 1.92 2.84 23.71
C GLU A 326 2.75 1.55 23.81
N MET A 327 3.86 1.42 23.07
CA MET A 327 4.78 0.30 23.16
C MET A 327 5.44 0.20 24.56
N ASP A 328 5.88 1.34 25.12
CA ASP A 328 6.47 1.39 26.45
C ASP A 328 5.43 1.09 27.53
N GLY A 329 4.17 1.49 27.33
CA GLY A 329 3.06 1.29 28.24
C GLY A 329 2.55 -0.15 28.37
N PHE A 330 3.07 -1.10 27.58
CA PHE A 330 2.78 -2.52 27.77
C PHE A 330 3.62 -3.09 28.93
N GLY A 331 2.94 -3.76 29.88
CA GLY A 331 3.62 -4.65 30.82
C GLY A 331 4.24 -5.85 30.09
N THR A 332 5.26 -6.46 30.69
CA THR A 332 5.97 -7.61 30.08
C THR A 332 5.08 -8.85 29.87
N ASN A 333 3.88 -8.89 30.46
CA ASN A 333 2.95 -10.03 30.41
C ASN A 333 1.57 -9.66 29.83
N SER A 334 1.48 -8.65 28.96
CA SER A 334 0.18 -8.20 28.41
C SER A 334 -0.45 -9.13 27.37
N GLY A 335 0.27 -10.17 26.92
CA GLY A 335 -0.22 -11.08 25.88
C GLY A 335 -0.36 -10.44 24.49
N VAL A 336 0.12 -9.20 24.29
CA VAL A 336 0.10 -8.50 23.01
C VAL A 336 1.50 -8.44 22.43
N ILE A 337 1.67 -8.96 21.21
CA ILE A 337 2.94 -8.89 20.48
C ILE A 337 2.74 -7.98 19.26
N ILE A 338 3.72 -7.11 19.03
CA ILE A 338 3.71 -6.21 17.88
C ILE A 338 4.67 -6.76 16.83
N LEU A 339 4.14 -7.12 15.68
CA LEU A 339 4.93 -7.42 14.48
C LEU A 339 4.92 -6.18 13.61
N ALA A 340 6.07 -5.78 13.09
CA ALA A 340 6.15 -4.73 12.07
C ALA A 340 6.95 -5.22 10.88
N ALA A 341 6.64 -4.71 9.69
CA ALA A 341 7.40 -5.01 8.49
C ALA A 341 7.91 -3.73 7.83
N THR A 342 9.12 -3.79 7.30
CA THR A 342 9.72 -2.71 6.50
C THR A 342 10.62 -3.26 5.40
N ASN A 343 10.70 -2.52 4.31
CA ASN A 343 11.69 -2.77 3.27
C ASN A 343 12.98 -1.94 3.49
N ARG A 344 12.98 -1.01 4.45
CA ARG A 344 14.03 -0.02 4.65
C ARG A 344 14.30 0.23 6.13
N ALA A 345 14.93 -0.75 6.77
CA ALA A 345 15.30 -0.64 8.20
C ALA A 345 16.28 0.52 8.48
N ASP A 346 17.11 0.86 7.48
CA ASP A 346 18.08 1.97 7.52
C ASP A 346 17.42 3.35 7.73
N MET A 347 16.16 3.48 7.35
CA MET A 347 15.40 4.74 7.47
C MET A 347 14.69 4.90 8.81
N LEU A 348 14.64 3.85 9.63
CA LEU A 348 13.88 3.88 10.88
C LEU A 348 14.58 4.71 11.97
N ASP A 349 13.79 5.39 12.79
CA ASP A 349 14.28 6.07 13.99
C ASP A 349 14.85 5.04 14.97
N LYS A 350 16.08 5.27 15.43
CA LYS A 350 16.78 4.42 16.39
C LYS A 350 16.01 4.20 17.69
N ALA A 351 15.08 5.10 18.02
CA ALA A 351 14.21 4.96 19.18
C ALA A 351 13.26 3.75 19.07
N LEU A 352 12.84 3.37 17.86
CA LEU A 352 12.02 2.20 17.62
C LEU A 352 12.77 0.87 17.87
N LEU A 353 14.08 0.89 17.61
CA LEU A 353 14.95 -0.30 17.68
C LEU A 353 15.58 -0.52 19.08
N ARG A 354 15.12 0.23 20.09
CA ARG A 354 15.59 0.06 21.48
C ARG A 354 14.93 -1.13 22.15
N ALA A 355 15.65 -1.75 23.11
CA ALA A 355 15.14 -2.81 23.95
C ALA A 355 13.78 -2.43 24.60
N GLY A 356 12.83 -3.35 24.56
CA GLY A 356 11.45 -3.14 25.02
C GLY A 356 10.50 -2.55 23.98
N ARG A 357 10.95 -2.35 22.73
CA ARG A 357 10.17 -1.96 21.56
C ARG A 357 10.34 -3.00 20.45
N PHE A 358 10.96 -2.69 19.31
CA PHE A 358 11.36 -3.68 18.31
C PHE A 358 12.76 -4.19 18.66
N ASP A 359 12.83 -5.02 19.64
CA ASP A 359 14.08 -5.55 20.18
C ASP A 359 14.59 -6.79 19.44
N ARG A 360 13.75 -7.41 18.61
CA ARG A 360 14.12 -8.50 17.73
C ARG A 360 13.92 -8.09 16.27
N GLN A 361 14.94 -8.27 15.44
CA GLN A 361 14.88 -8.05 14.00
C GLN A 361 15.07 -9.39 13.31
N ILE A 362 14.13 -9.74 12.43
CA ILE A 362 14.14 -10.97 11.65
C ILE A 362 14.31 -10.59 10.19
N ASN A 363 15.37 -11.08 9.59
CA ASN A 363 15.63 -10.87 8.16
C ASN A 363 14.80 -11.86 7.34
N VAL A 364 14.09 -11.33 6.35
CA VAL A 364 13.29 -12.07 5.38
C VAL A 364 13.89 -11.78 4.00
N ASP A 365 14.96 -12.50 3.68
CA ASP A 365 15.76 -12.28 2.49
C ASP A 365 15.10 -12.82 1.21
N LEU A 366 15.73 -12.58 0.06
CA LEU A 366 15.32 -13.22 -1.18
C LEU A 366 15.52 -14.73 -1.08
N PRO A 367 14.61 -15.53 -1.66
CA PRO A 367 14.69 -16.98 -1.54
C PRO A 367 15.87 -17.54 -2.34
N ASP A 368 16.57 -18.50 -1.76
CA ASP A 368 17.61 -19.29 -2.43
C ASP A 368 17.01 -20.33 -3.40
N LEU A 369 17.85 -21.10 -4.08
CA LEU A 369 17.41 -22.08 -5.08
C LEU A 369 16.44 -23.14 -4.51
N PRO A 370 16.71 -23.83 -3.38
CA PRO A 370 15.77 -24.73 -2.75
C PRO A 370 14.45 -24.07 -2.37
N GLU A 371 14.50 -22.90 -1.78
CA GLU A 371 13.32 -22.14 -1.37
C GLU A 371 12.47 -21.70 -2.57
N ARG A 372 13.10 -21.28 -3.68
CA ARG A 372 12.37 -20.97 -4.92
C ARG A 372 11.60 -22.18 -5.46
N LYS A 373 12.18 -23.39 -5.37
CA LYS A 373 11.48 -24.62 -5.75
C LYS A 373 10.19 -24.81 -4.92
N GLU A 374 10.28 -24.64 -3.60
CA GLU A 374 9.12 -24.74 -2.72
C GLU A 374 8.07 -23.66 -3.04
N ILE A 375 8.50 -22.44 -3.34
CA ILE A 375 7.61 -21.34 -3.72
C ILE A 375 6.89 -21.67 -5.04
N PHE A 376 7.61 -22.17 -6.05
CA PHE A 376 6.99 -22.64 -7.29
C PHE A 376 5.97 -23.75 -7.03
N GLN A 377 6.27 -24.74 -6.19
CA GLN A 377 5.33 -25.81 -5.83
C GLN A 377 4.02 -25.26 -5.26
N VAL A 378 4.08 -24.20 -4.43
CA VAL A 378 2.88 -23.57 -3.86
C VAL A 378 2.10 -22.82 -4.94
N HIS A 379 2.78 -22.00 -5.77
CA HIS A 379 2.10 -21.17 -6.77
C HIS A 379 1.65 -21.93 -8.01
N LEU A 380 2.18 -23.11 -8.26
CA LEU A 380 1.75 -24.00 -9.35
C LEU A 380 0.50 -24.80 -9.00
N ARG A 381 0.15 -24.98 -7.72
CA ARG A 381 -1.06 -25.72 -7.30
C ARG A 381 -2.35 -25.31 -8.04
N PRO A 382 -2.66 -24.02 -8.22
CA PRO A 382 -3.85 -23.57 -8.95
C PRO A 382 -3.68 -23.60 -10.48
N VAL A 383 -2.45 -23.76 -11.00
CA VAL A 383 -2.13 -23.67 -12.43
C VAL A 383 -2.17 -25.05 -13.05
N LYS A 384 -2.87 -25.17 -14.17
CA LYS A 384 -2.90 -26.43 -14.92
C LYS A 384 -1.68 -26.52 -15.83
N THR A 385 -0.65 -27.23 -15.39
CA THR A 385 0.60 -27.44 -16.12
C THR A 385 0.56 -28.72 -16.98
N ASP A 386 1.43 -28.79 -17.97
CA ASP A 386 1.72 -30.02 -18.74
C ASP A 386 3.00 -30.71 -18.19
N ASP A 387 3.31 -31.88 -18.78
CA ASP A 387 4.46 -32.68 -18.37
C ASP A 387 5.82 -32.09 -18.75
N THR A 388 5.86 -30.98 -19.51
CA THR A 388 7.11 -30.31 -19.91
C THR A 388 7.64 -29.35 -18.84
N VAL A 389 6.83 -29.07 -17.80
CA VAL A 389 7.17 -28.14 -16.75
C VAL A 389 8.02 -28.81 -15.69
N ASP A 390 9.28 -28.42 -15.65
CA ASP A 390 10.25 -28.84 -14.63
C ASP A 390 10.46 -27.70 -13.63
N ILE A 391 10.10 -27.94 -12.36
CA ILE A 391 10.22 -26.96 -11.28
C ILE A 391 11.69 -26.64 -10.98
N ASP A 392 12.57 -27.62 -11.07
CA ASP A 392 13.99 -27.44 -10.86
C ASP A 392 14.61 -26.52 -11.91
N PHE A 393 14.18 -26.70 -13.14
CA PHE A 393 14.55 -25.82 -14.23
C PHE A 393 14.03 -24.39 -14.01
N LEU A 394 12.75 -24.23 -13.66
CA LEU A 394 12.17 -22.90 -13.42
C LEU A 394 12.85 -22.16 -12.28
N ALA A 395 13.15 -22.83 -11.18
CA ALA A 395 13.87 -22.26 -10.05
C ALA A 395 15.29 -21.80 -10.43
N LYS A 396 15.96 -22.56 -11.30
CA LYS A 396 17.28 -22.17 -11.86
C LYS A 396 17.19 -20.95 -12.79
N GLN A 397 16.06 -20.79 -13.50
CA GLN A 397 15.86 -19.66 -14.44
C GLN A 397 15.44 -18.34 -13.76
N THR A 398 15.17 -18.36 -12.45
CA THR A 398 14.66 -17.22 -11.70
C THR A 398 15.54 -16.81 -10.51
N PRO A 399 16.88 -16.66 -10.68
CA PRO A 399 17.72 -16.22 -9.58
C PRO A 399 17.38 -14.77 -9.17
N GLY A 400 17.41 -14.52 -7.87
CA GLY A 400 17.11 -13.18 -7.32
C GLY A 400 15.63 -12.77 -7.39
N PHE A 401 14.72 -13.65 -7.80
CA PHE A 401 13.29 -13.39 -7.77
C PHE A 401 12.74 -13.56 -6.36
N SER A 402 11.89 -12.63 -5.98
CA SER A 402 11.11 -12.73 -4.75
C SER A 402 9.93 -13.71 -4.91
N GLY A 403 9.31 -14.11 -3.81
CA GLY A 403 8.11 -14.92 -3.86
C GLY A 403 6.96 -14.27 -4.65
N ALA A 404 6.84 -12.96 -4.61
CA ALA A 404 5.86 -12.22 -5.41
C ALA A 404 6.19 -12.25 -6.91
N ASP A 405 7.47 -12.18 -7.27
CA ASP A 405 7.89 -12.29 -8.67
C ASP A 405 7.60 -13.68 -9.23
N ILE A 406 7.86 -14.73 -8.44
CA ILE A 406 7.54 -16.13 -8.82
C ILE A 406 6.03 -16.31 -8.99
N ALA A 407 5.23 -15.78 -8.07
CA ALA A 407 3.77 -15.79 -8.20
C ALA A 407 3.31 -15.10 -9.49
N ASN A 408 3.95 -13.97 -9.82
CA ASN A 408 3.68 -13.23 -11.05
C ASN A 408 4.10 -14.03 -12.30
N VAL A 409 5.25 -14.74 -12.26
CA VAL A 409 5.68 -15.65 -13.35
C VAL A 409 4.61 -16.70 -13.60
N CYS A 410 4.12 -17.36 -12.57
CA CYS A 410 3.09 -18.39 -12.69
C CYS A 410 1.79 -17.83 -13.29
N ASN A 411 1.37 -16.66 -12.86
CA ASN A 411 0.20 -15.98 -13.41
C ASN A 411 0.39 -15.52 -14.85
N GLU A 412 1.53 -14.92 -15.21
CA GLU A 412 1.82 -14.48 -16.57
C GLU A 412 1.95 -15.66 -17.54
N ALA A 413 2.55 -16.78 -17.13
CA ALA A 413 2.62 -17.99 -17.93
C ALA A 413 1.21 -18.51 -18.26
N ALA A 414 0.31 -18.55 -17.28
CA ALA A 414 -1.09 -18.93 -17.51
C ALA A 414 -1.81 -17.97 -18.46
N LEU A 415 -1.55 -16.65 -18.36
CA LEU A 415 -2.11 -15.66 -19.28
C LEU A 415 -1.55 -15.78 -20.71
N ILE A 416 -0.28 -16.17 -20.87
CA ILE A 416 0.34 -16.41 -22.17
C ILE A 416 -0.27 -17.66 -22.82
N ALA A 417 -0.35 -18.79 -22.11
CA ALA A 417 -0.99 -20.01 -22.57
C ALA A 417 -2.45 -19.78 -22.99
N ALA A 418 -3.21 -19.05 -22.14
CA ALA A 418 -4.60 -18.70 -22.45
C ALA A 418 -4.73 -17.86 -23.74
N ARG A 419 -3.79 -16.92 -23.98
CA ARG A 419 -3.76 -16.11 -25.20
C ARG A 419 -3.44 -16.94 -26.45
N ARG A 420 -2.69 -18.02 -26.30
CA ARG A 420 -2.39 -18.98 -27.37
C ARG A 420 -3.50 -20.01 -27.55
N ASN A 421 -4.56 -19.96 -26.73
CA ASN A 421 -5.63 -20.95 -26.68
C ASN A 421 -5.14 -22.36 -26.33
N GLU A 422 -4.09 -22.48 -25.54
CA GLU A 422 -3.58 -23.74 -25.03
C GLU A 422 -4.45 -24.25 -23.87
N LYS A 423 -4.46 -25.56 -23.63
CA LYS A 423 -5.28 -26.19 -22.57
C LYS A 423 -4.53 -26.35 -21.25
N SER A 424 -3.22 -26.24 -21.30
CA SER A 424 -2.28 -26.36 -20.18
C SER A 424 -1.10 -25.44 -20.42
N VAL A 425 -0.45 -25.06 -19.33
CA VAL A 425 0.72 -24.16 -19.35
C VAL A 425 1.97 -25.03 -19.54
N GLY A 426 2.74 -24.75 -20.58
CA GLY A 426 3.96 -25.47 -20.88
C GLY A 426 5.23 -24.72 -20.48
N ARG A 427 6.38 -25.39 -20.57
CA ARG A 427 7.71 -24.84 -20.29
C ARG A 427 7.97 -23.51 -21.04
N GLN A 428 7.55 -23.45 -22.32
CA GLN A 428 7.78 -22.26 -23.15
C GLN A 428 7.01 -21.05 -22.64
N ASP A 429 5.79 -21.24 -22.09
CA ASP A 429 5.00 -20.14 -21.54
C ASP A 429 5.64 -19.54 -20.30
N PHE A 430 6.27 -20.36 -19.47
CA PHE A 430 7.05 -19.88 -18.32
C PHE A 430 8.30 -19.11 -18.76
N LEU A 431 9.03 -19.57 -19.75
CA LEU A 431 10.17 -18.82 -20.29
C LEU A 431 9.76 -17.47 -20.85
N ASP A 432 8.67 -17.43 -21.61
CA ASP A 432 8.12 -16.19 -22.15
C ASP A 432 7.59 -15.25 -21.03
N ALA A 433 7.07 -15.83 -19.95
CA ALA A 433 6.64 -15.06 -18.78
C ALA A 433 7.83 -14.42 -18.05
N VAL A 434 8.90 -15.16 -17.81
CA VAL A 434 10.16 -14.66 -17.24
C VAL A 434 10.70 -13.52 -18.11
N ASP A 435 10.75 -13.72 -19.42
CA ASP A 435 11.18 -12.69 -20.38
C ASP A 435 10.36 -11.43 -20.30
N ARG A 436 9.03 -11.59 -20.18
CA ARG A 436 8.11 -10.48 -20.09
C ARG A 436 8.25 -9.69 -18.80
N ILE A 437 8.52 -10.36 -17.70
CA ILE A 437 8.70 -9.73 -16.40
C ILE A 437 10.01 -8.95 -16.33
N ILE A 438 11.10 -9.54 -16.82
CA ILE A 438 12.41 -8.90 -16.77
C ILE A 438 12.55 -7.84 -17.88
N GLY A 439 12.21 -8.17 -19.13
CA GLY A 439 12.44 -7.33 -20.31
C GLY A 439 11.25 -6.47 -20.72
N GLY A 440 10.04 -6.74 -20.20
CA GLY A 440 8.80 -6.10 -20.64
C GLY A 440 8.21 -6.71 -21.91
N LEU A 441 7.14 -6.08 -22.41
CA LEU A 441 6.45 -6.51 -23.63
C LEU A 441 7.32 -6.33 -24.86
N GLU A 442 7.27 -7.33 -25.75
CA GLU A 442 7.87 -7.28 -27.09
C GLU A 442 7.23 -6.17 -27.94
N LYS A 443 8.07 -5.33 -28.53
CA LYS A 443 7.63 -4.24 -29.42
C LYS A 443 7.70 -4.63 -30.89
N LYS A 444 6.71 -5.34 -31.38
CA LYS A 444 6.62 -5.79 -32.80
C LYS A 444 6.50 -4.63 -33.79
N THR A 445 6.10 -3.44 -33.33
CA THR A 445 5.87 -2.27 -34.19
C THR A 445 7.09 -1.37 -34.37
N LYS A 446 8.22 -1.67 -33.71
CA LYS A 446 9.41 -0.84 -33.84
C LYS A 446 10.09 -1.12 -35.17
N ILE A 447 10.01 -0.15 -36.08
CA ILE A 447 10.70 -0.21 -37.38
C ILE A 447 12.18 0.09 -37.12
N MET A 448 13.04 -0.87 -37.44
CA MET A 448 14.49 -0.74 -37.39
C MET A 448 15.04 -0.91 -38.82
N THR A 449 16.04 -0.12 -39.18
CA THR A 449 16.77 -0.33 -40.40
C THR A 449 17.64 -1.61 -40.34
N LEU A 450 18.01 -2.15 -41.48
CA LEU A 450 18.88 -3.32 -41.52
C LEU A 450 20.24 -3.06 -40.86
N GLU A 451 20.75 -1.83 -41.01
CA GLU A 451 22.01 -1.38 -40.40
C GLU A 451 21.91 -1.32 -38.86
N GLU A 452 20.81 -0.73 -38.36
CA GLU A 452 20.55 -0.73 -36.90
C GLU A 452 20.44 -2.14 -36.34
N LYS A 453 19.70 -3.01 -37.02
CA LYS A 453 19.56 -4.43 -36.62
C LYS A 453 20.91 -5.15 -36.61
N ARG A 454 21.77 -4.83 -37.58
CA ARG A 454 23.14 -5.38 -37.65
C ARG A 454 24.03 -4.88 -36.53
N THR A 455 23.97 -3.58 -36.24
CA THR A 455 24.74 -2.99 -35.13
C THR A 455 24.33 -3.59 -33.78
N ILE A 456 23.02 -3.75 -33.55
CA ILE A 456 22.51 -4.39 -32.32
C ILE A 456 22.96 -5.84 -32.26
N ALA A 457 22.89 -6.58 -33.36
CA ALA A 457 23.32 -7.98 -33.36
C ALA A 457 24.83 -8.14 -33.09
N LEU A 458 25.67 -7.23 -33.61
CA LEU A 458 27.11 -7.21 -33.31
C LEU A 458 27.36 -6.86 -31.84
N HIS A 459 26.61 -5.92 -31.27
CA HIS A 459 26.68 -5.52 -29.88
C HIS A 459 26.35 -6.67 -28.95
N GLU A 460 25.19 -7.30 -29.13
CA GLU A 460 24.72 -8.39 -28.28
C GLU A 460 25.59 -9.66 -28.44
N ALA A 461 26.06 -9.93 -29.67
CA ALA A 461 27.04 -10.99 -29.90
C ALA A 461 28.38 -10.69 -29.21
N GLY A 462 28.76 -9.41 -29.10
CA GLY A 462 29.95 -8.98 -28.37
C GLY A 462 29.88 -9.33 -26.88
N HIS A 463 28.77 -9.01 -26.25
CA HIS A 463 28.53 -9.41 -24.85
C HIS A 463 28.59 -10.93 -24.69
N ALA A 464 27.94 -11.69 -25.56
CA ALA A 464 27.93 -13.14 -25.50
C ALA A 464 29.32 -13.74 -25.69
N THR A 465 30.09 -13.24 -26.67
CA THR A 465 31.44 -13.73 -26.93
C THR A 465 32.35 -13.46 -25.76
N VAL A 466 32.39 -12.22 -25.25
CA VAL A 466 33.29 -11.87 -24.13
C VAL A 466 32.95 -12.66 -22.87
N SER A 467 31.65 -12.77 -22.54
CA SER A 467 31.23 -13.53 -21.36
C SER A 467 31.53 -15.03 -21.47
N TRP A 468 31.53 -15.60 -22.68
CA TRP A 468 31.84 -17.02 -22.88
C TRP A 468 33.26 -17.35 -22.52
N PHE A 469 34.21 -16.43 -22.79
CA PHE A 469 35.64 -16.58 -22.55
C PHE A 469 36.12 -15.94 -21.24
N CYS A 470 35.25 -15.30 -20.46
CA CYS A 470 35.59 -14.88 -19.09
C CYS A 470 35.23 -15.99 -18.09
N GLU A 471 36.19 -16.33 -17.23
CA GLU A 471 36.12 -17.46 -16.30
C GLU A 471 34.94 -17.28 -15.31
N HIS A 472 34.86 -16.11 -14.70
CA HIS A 472 33.94 -15.81 -13.63
C HIS A 472 32.69 -15.06 -14.10
N ALA A 473 32.53 -14.90 -15.42
CA ALA A 473 31.28 -14.30 -15.95
C ALA A 473 30.10 -15.25 -15.78
N ASN A 474 28.94 -14.67 -15.49
CA ASN A 474 27.71 -15.44 -15.35
C ASN A 474 27.40 -16.26 -16.60
N PRO A 475 26.92 -17.52 -16.47
CA PRO A 475 26.54 -18.36 -17.59
C PRO A 475 25.51 -17.69 -18.49
N LEU A 476 25.74 -17.74 -19.79
CA LEU A 476 24.83 -17.23 -20.80
C LEU A 476 23.63 -18.15 -20.94
N VAL A 477 22.43 -17.60 -20.93
CA VAL A 477 21.18 -18.35 -21.19
C VAL A 477 20.75 -18.19 -22.64
N LYS A 478 20.64 -16.96 -23.09
CA LYS A 478 20.23 -16.59 -24.44
C LYS A 478 20.65 -15.18 -24.80
N VAL A 479 20.66 -14.90 -26.09
CA VAL A 479 20.87 -13.57 -26.65
C VAL A 479 19.71 -13.24 -27.59
N SER A 480 19.15 -12.03 -27.48
CA SER A 480 18.02 -11.60 -28.29
C SER A 480 18.21 -10.17 -28.81
N ILE A 481 17.87 -9.95 -30.06
CA ILE A 481 17.78 -8.63 -30.67
C ILE A 481 16.34 -8.16 -30.87
N VAL A 482 15.39 -8.84 -30.22
CA VAL A 482 13.97 -8.44 -30.20
C VAL A 482 13.80 -7.30 -29.24
N PRO A 483 13.30 -6.12 -29.68
CA PRO A 483 13.13 -4.97 -28.81
C PRO A 483 12.09 -5.22 -27.72
N ARG A 484 12.49 -5.03 -26.47
CA ARG A 484 11.60 -5.16 -25.30
C ARG A 484 11.73 -3.92 -24.40
N GLY A 485 10.62 -3.36 -23.96
CA GLY A 485 10.65 -2.21 -23.07
C GLY A 485 11.47 -1.02 -23.62
N ARG A 486 12.58 -0.69 -23.00
CA ARG A 486 13.54 0.33 -23.47
C ARG A 486 14.73 -0.25 -24.21
N ALA A 487 15.00 -1.54 -24.04
CA ALA A 487 16.13 -2.23 -24.66
C ALA A 487 15.84 -2.56 -26.13
N LEU A 488 16.88 -2.49 -26.96
CA LEU A 488 16.85 -2.85 -28.38
C LEU A 488 17.24 -4.31 -28.61
N GLY A 489 18.05 -4.86 -27.71
CA GLY A 489 18.48 -6.22 -27.59
C GLY A 489 18.83 -6.52 -26.13
N ALA A 490 19.15 -7.74 -25.80
CA ALA A 490 19.69 -8.13 -24.51
C ALA A 490 20.38 -9.50 -24.59
N ALA A 491 21.52 -9.60 -23.94
CA ALA A 491 22.13 -10.87 -23.56
C ALA A 491 21.67 -11.24 -22.13
N TRP A 492 21.13 -12.43 -22.00
CA TRP A 492 20.55 -12.93 -20.76
C TRP A 492 21.49 -13.89 -20.10
N TYR A 493 21.85 -13.58 -18.87
CA TYR A 493 22.73 -14.37 -18.05
C TYR A 493 21.98 -14.99 -16.89
N LEU A 494 22.48 -16.12 -16.40
CA LEU A 494 22.02 -16.73 -15.16
C LEU A 494 22.93 -16.18 -14.02
N PRO A 495 22.49 -15.22 -13.22
CA PRO A 495 23.30 -14.75 -12.11
C PRO A 495 23.57 -15.88 -11.14
N GLU A 496 24.83 -16.13 -10.83
CA GLU A 496 25.21 -17.08 -9.81
C GLU A 496 25.05 -16.47 -8.43
N GLU A 497 24.38 -17.18 -7.52
CA GLU A 497 24.22 -16.76 -6.14
C GLU A 497 25.56 -16.89 -5.41
N ARG A 498 26.24 -15.76 -5.24
CA ARG A 498 27.53 -15.68 -4.58
C ARG A 498 27.42 -14.77 -3.36
N PRO A 499 27.61 -15.31 -2.12
CA PRO A 499 27.61 -14.47 -0.91
C PRO A 499 28.81 -13.51 -0.87
N ILE A 500 29.91 -13.85 -1.55
CA ILE A 500 31.15 -13.04 -1.61
C ILE A 500 31.60 -12.98 -3.07
N SER A 501 31.96 -11.78 -3.54
CA SER A 501 32.53 -11.56 -4.87
C SER A 501 34.02 -11.21 -4.76
N THR A 502 34.87 -11.86 -5.57
CA THR A 502 36.29 -11.55 -5.66
C THR A 502 36.55 -10.40 -6.64
N LYS A 503 37.77 -9.86 -6.59
CA LYS A 503 38.22 -8.80 -7.52
C LYS A 503 38.12 -9.28 -8.97
N GLU A 504 38.56 -10.49 -9.23
CA GLU A 504 38.60 -11.13 -10.55
C GLU A 504 37.17 -11.28 -11.12
N GLN A 505 36.21 -11.71 -10.29
CA GLN A 505 34.82 -11.84 -10.67
C GLN A 505 34.19 -10.51 -11.09
N MET A 506 34.43 -9.45 -10.31
CA MET A 506 33.93 -8.12 -10.64
C MET A 506 34.56 -7.55 -11.90
N LEU A 507 35.86 -7.85 -12.15
CA LEU A 507 36.55 -7.48 -13.38
C LEU A 507 36.00 -8.24 -14.58
N ASP A 508 35.71 -9.53 -14.47
CA ASP A 508 35.17 -10.35 -15.55
C ASP A 508 33.74 -9.90 -15.91
N GLU A 509 32.91 -9.55 -14.91
CA GLU A 509 31.59 -8.96 -15.15
C GLU A 509 31.73 -7.63 -15.90
N MET A 510 32.66 -6.77 -15.47
CA MET A 510 32.90 -5.48 -16.13
C MET A 510 33.44 -5.68 -17.57
N CYS A 511 34.28 -6.65 -17.80
CA CYS A 511 34.78 -7.00 -19.14
C CYS A 511 33.62 -7.42 -20.05
N SER A 512 32.71 -8.26 -19.55
CA SER A 512 31.51 -8.71 -20.27
C SER A 512 30.57 -7.56 -20.61
N LEU A 513 30.36 -6.60 -19.69
CA LEU A 513 29.55 -5.40 -19.92
C LEU A 513 30.15 -4.51 -21.02
N LEU A 514 31.46 -4.44 -21.12
CA LEU A 514 32.13 -3.65 -22.14
C LEU A 514 32.24 -4.33 -23.51
N GLY A 515 31.90 -5.63 -23.59
CA GLY A 515 31.95 -6.45 -24.79
C GLY A 515 31.14 -5.92 -25.95
N GLY A 516 29.91 -5.45 -25.72
CA GLY A 516 29.04 -4.89 -26.77
C GLY A 516 29.66 -3.67 -27.44
N ARG A 517 30.12 -2.69 -26.65
CA ARG A 517 30.79 -1.50 -27.17
C ARG A 517 32.10 -1.82 -27.89
N ALA A 518 32.86 -2.76 -27.37
CA ALA A 518 34.11 -3.20 -27.99
C ALA A 518 33.84 -3.85 -29.35
N ALA A 519 32.81 -4.63 -29.48
CA ALA A 519 32.39 -5.26 -30.73
C ALA A 519 31.92 -4.20 -31.77
N GLU A 520 31.14 -3.20 -31.38
CA GLU A 520 30.76 -2.10 -32.25
C GLU A 520 32.00 -1.41 -32.84
N GLU A 521 32.96 -1.01 -32.00
CA GLU A 521 34.20 -0.31 -32.44
C GLU A 521 35.03 -1.16 -33.38
N LEU A 522 35.22 -2.45 -33.08
CA LEU A 522 36.04 -3.35 -33.88
C LEU A 522 35.39 -3.70 -35.24
N CYS A 523 34.06 -3.85 -35.29
CA CYS A 523 33.39 -4.32 -36.49
C CYS A 523 32.90 -3.19 -37.41
N THR A 524 32.51 -2.05 -36.84
CA THR A 524 31.92 -0.93 -37.61
C THR A 524 32.82 0.31 -37.64
N GLY A 525 33.83 0.39 -36.77
CA GLY A 525 34.64 1.59 -36.58
C GLY A 525 33.91 2.73 -35.86
N HIS A 526 32.65 2.53 -35.49
CA HIS A 526 31.82 3.52 -34.84
C HIS A 526 31.29 2.98 -33.51
N ILE A 527 30.96 3.88 -32.61
CA ILE A 527 30.37 3.60 -31.31
C ILE A 527 28.99 4.21 -31.24
N SER A 528 28.02 3.48 -30.67
CA SER A 528 26.65 3.94 -30.56
C SER A 528 26.27 4.31 -29.12
N THR A 529 25.10 4.90 -28.97
CA THR A 529 24.49 5.18 -27.66
C THR A 529 23.90 3.94 -26.99
N GLY A 530 23.91 2.77 -27.67
CA GLY A 530 23.37 1.52 -27.16
C GLY A 530 24.03 1.08 -25.87
N ALA A 531 25.35 1.27 -25.77
CA ALA A 531 26.16 0.90 -24.59
C ALA A 531 25.98 1.81 -23.35
N MET A 532 25.03 2.76 -23.34
CA MET A 532 24.90 3.71 -22.22
C MET A 532 24.68 3.01 -20.88
N ASN A 533 23.79 2.03 -20.83
CA ASN A 533 23.47 1.29 -19.60
C ASN A 533 24.66 0.42 -19.14
N ASP A 534 25.39 -0.18 -20.09
CA ASP A 534 26.54 -1.03 -19.80
C ASP A 534 27.69 -0.20 -19.24
N LEU A 535 27.93 0.98 -19.78
CA LEU A 535 28.91 1.94 -19.27
C LEU A 535 28.51 2.45 -17.88
N GLU A 536 27.24 2.73 -17.63
CA GLU A 536 26.76 3.13 -16.31
C GLU A 536 27.01 2.03 -15.27
N ARG A 537 26.68 0.78 -15.59
CA ARG A 537 26.91 -0.37 -14.71
C ARG A 537 28.41 -0.61 -14.48
N ALA A 538 29.20 -0.60 -15.53
CA ALA A 538 30.66 -0.77 -15.43
C ALA A 538 31.30 0.34 -14.58
N THR A 539 30.89 1.59 -14.76
CA THR A 539 31.40 2.72 -13.97
C THR A 539 31.00 2.61 -12.49
N LYS A 540 29.75 2.25 -12.20
CA LYS A 540 29.30 2.02 -10.82
C LYS A 540 30.06 0.89 -10.14
N SER A 541 30.28 -0.22 -10.86
CA SER A 541 31.06 -1.36 -10.35
C SER A 541 32.51 -0.96 -10.07
N ALA A 542 33.18 -0.31 -11.01
CA ALA A 542 34.56 0.16 -10.83
C ALA A 542 34.69 1.15 -9.67
N PHE A 543 33.75 2.11 -9.57
CA PHE A 543 33.72 3.06 -8.46
C PHE A 543 33.48 2.35 -7.12
N GLY A 544 32.58 1.36 -7.08
CA GLY A 544 32.36 0.54 -5.91
C GLY A 544 33.59 -0.22 -5.46
N MET A 545 34.30 -0.84 -6.40
CA MET A 545 35.57 -1.56 -6.13
C MET A 545 36.62 -0.66 -5.53
N VAL A 546 36.80 0.55 -6.08
CA VAL A 546 37.84 1.50 -5.64
C VAL A 546 37.47 2.19 -4.34
N ALA A 547 36.24 2.74 -4.26
CA ALA A 547 35.84 3.64 -3.17
C ALA A 547 35.22 2.93 -1.96
N TYR A 548 34.53 1.79 -2.16
CA TYR A 548 33.77 1.14 -1.07
C TYR A 548 34.40 -0.17 -0.60
N VAL A 549 35.00 -0.93 -1.52
CA VAL A 549 35.53 -2.25 -1.19
C VAL A 549 37.07 -2.23 -1.03
N GLY A 550 37.75 -1.15 -1.49
CA GLY A 550 39.20 -1.01 -1.36
C GLY A 550 39.98 -2.04 -2.17
N MET A 551 39.46 -2.45 -3.35
CA MET A 551 40.09 -3.44 -4.25
C MET A 551 41.04 -2.82 -5.28
N SER A 552 41.43 -1.55 -5.12
CA SER A 552 42.43 -0.87 -5.97
C SER A 552 43.83 -0.92 -5.34
N ASP A 553 44.85 -1.04 -6.19
CA ASP A 553 46.26 -1.04 -5.75
C ASP A 553 46.70 0.35 -5.24
N ALA A 554 46.07 1.43 -5.74
CA ALA A 554 46.36 2.80 -5.30
C ALA A 554 45.66 3.19 -4.00
N LEU A 555 44.53 2.57 -3.68
CA LEU A 555 43.73 2.81 -2.49
C LEU A 555 43.34 1.47 -1.83
N PRO A 556 44.31 0.68 -1.37
CA PRO A 556 44.04 -0.63 -0.80
C PRO A 556 43.44 -0.50 0.61
N ASN A 557 42.49 -1.37 0.93
CA ASN A 557 41.94 -1.52 2.29
C ASN A 557 41.26 -0.27 2.88
N ILE A 558 40.81 0.65 2.03
CA ILE A 558 40.10 1.87 2.45
C ILE A 558 38.66 1.78 1.96
N CYS A 559 37.73 2.11 2.84
CA CYS A 559 36.31 2.24 2.52
C CYS A 559 35.87 3.68 2.78
N PHE A 560 35.50 4.38 1.75
CA PHE A 560 34.89 5.71 1.84
C PHE A 560 33.37 5.54 1.94
N TYR A 561 32.92 5.08 3.11
CA TYR A 561 31.52 4.86 3.37
C TYR A 561 30.75 6.17 3.28
N ASN A 562 29.81 6.24 2.34
CA ASN A 562 28.93 7.39 2.19
C ASN A 562 27.82 7.31 3.25
N ASN A 563 28.09 7.90 4.42
CA ASN A 563 27.05 8.09 5.42
C ASN A 563 26.01 9.05 4.80
N GLN A 564 24.80 8.57 4.56
CA GLN A 564 23.69 9.37 4.00
C GLN A 564 23.38 10.65 4.81
N GLU A 565 23.98 10.78 5.99
CA GLU A 565 23.92 12.00 6.82
C GLU A 565 24.61 13.21 6.21
N TYR A 566 25.54 13.02 5.25
CA TYR A 566 26.31 14.10 4.60
C TYR A 566 26.10 14.12 3.09
N GLN A 567 24.88 14.24 2.63
CA GLN A 567 24.53 14.25 1.18
C GLN A 567 25.21 15.35 0.36
N PHE A 568 25.86 16.34 0.99
CA PHE A 568 26.47 17.48 0.32
C PHE A 568 27.99 17.54 0.43
N GLN A 569 28.63 16.65 1.19
CA GLN A 569 30.10 16.62 1.30
C GLN A 569 30.64 15.22 1.02
N ARG A 570 31.60 15.14 0.12
CA ARG A 570 32.34 13.90 -0.12
C ARG A 570 33.18 13.57 1.13
N PRO A 571 33.28 12.30 1.57
CA PRO A 571 34.03 11.91 2.77
C PRO A 571 35.55 11.88 2.55
N TYR A 572 36.02 12.46 1.46
CA TYR A 572 37.42 12.47 1.07
C TYR A 572 37.80 13.80 0.40
N SER A 573 39.15 14.08 0.37
CA SER A 573 39.73 15.29 -0.22
C SER A 573 39.63 15.29 -1.75
N GLU A 574 39.78 16.45 -2.38
CA GLU A 574 39.84 16.57 -3.84
C GLU A 574 41.00 15.79 -4.46
N THR A 575 42.10 15.66 -3.76
CA THR A 575 43.25 14.83 -4.19
C THR A 575 42.89 13.35 -4.25
N THR A 576 42.15 12.88 -3.23
CA THR A 576 41.67 11.49 -3.19
C THR A 576 40.56 11.27 -4.22
N ALA A 577 39.70 12.27 -4.46
CA ALA A 577 38.68 12.21 -5.52
C ALA A 577 39.34 11.99 -6.89
N LYS A 578 40.38 12.78 -7.20
CA LYS A 578 41.10 12.62 -8.46
C LYS A 578 41.77 11.24 -8.56
N LEU A 579 42.33 10.71 -7.48
CA LEU A 579 42.96 9.40 -7.47
C LEU A 579 41.90 8.29 -7.70
N ILE A 580 40.71 8.42 -7.12
CA ILE A 580 39.58 7.51 -7.38
C ILE A 580 39.20 7.56 -8.86
N ASP A 581 39.04 8.77 -9.43
CA ASP A 581 38.66 8.95 -10.82
C ASP A 581 39.71 8.34 -11.78
N ASP A 582 41.00 8.55 -11.50
CA ASP A 582 42.11 8.01 -12.28
C ASP A 582 42.15 6.46 -12.23
N GLU A 583 41.96 5.86 -11.05
CA GLU A 583 41.93 4.40 -10.90
C GLU A 583 40.68 3.77 -11.53
N VAL A 584 39.49 4.39 -11.41
CA VAL A 584 38.27 3.95 -12.08
C VAL A 584 38.45 3.95 -13.61
N LEU A 585 39.02 5.05 -14.14
CA LEU A 585 39.26 5.17 -15.59
C LEU A 585 40.28 4.13 -16.06
N LYS A 586 41.35 3.91 -15.31
CA LYS A 586 42.38 2.90 -15.59
C LYS A 586 41.77 1.49 -15.63
N MET A 587 40.94 1.15 -14.62
CA MET A 587 40.31 -0.15 -14.51
C MET A 587 39.34 -0.42 -15.69
N ILE A 588 38.51 0.56 -16.03
CA ILE A 588 37.58 0.45 -17.17
C ILE A 588 38.37 0.28 -18.48
N ASN A 589 39.41 1.08 -18.70
CA ASN A 589 40.23 1.00 -19.91
C ASN A 589 40.96 -0.34 -20.04
N GLN A 590 41.45 -0.89 -18.93
CA GLN A 590 42.09 -2.22 -18.92
C GLN A 590 41.08 -3.32 -19.31
N GLN A 591 39.87 -3.30 -18.74
CA GLN A 591 38.86 -4.29 -19.08
C GLN A 591 38.32 -4.10 -20.51
N TYR A 592 38.26 -2.84 -20.99
CA TYR A 592 37.90 -2.56 -22.37
C TYR A 592 38.93 -3.08 -23.39
N ALA A 593 40.22 -2.92 -23.08
CA ALA A 593 41.28 -3.49 -23.90
C ALA A 593 41.21 -5.03 -23.92
N ARG A 594 41.02 -5.65 -22.74
CA ARG A 594 40.85 -7.11 -22.60
C ARG A 594 39.66 -7.61 -23.42
N ALA A 595 38.50 -6.92 -23.36
CA ALA A 595 37.31 -7.27 -24.16
C ALA A 595 37.61 -7.21 -25.68
N LYS A 596 38.36 -6.20 -26.13
CA LYS A 596 38.80 -6.10 -27.53
C LYS A 596 39.69 -7.24 -27.95
N ASP A 597 40.62 -7.66 -27.09
CA ASP A 597 41.56 -8.74 -27.41
C ASP A 597 40.85 -10.08 -27.48
N ILE A 598 39.92 -10.38 -26.55
CA ILE A 598 39.02 -11.57 -26.63
C ILE A 598 38.24 -11.59 -27.93
N LEU A 599 37.65 -10.44 -28.33
CA LEU A 599 36.90 -10.34 -29.58
C LEU A 599 37.75 -10.50 -30.84
N LYS A 600 39.00 -10.03 -30.85
CA LYS A 600 39.92 -10.21 -31.98
C LYS A 600 40.34 -11.68 -32.15
N GLU A 601 40.64 -12.37 -31.04
CA GLU A 601 40.97 -13.78 -31.01
C GLU A 601 39.83 -14.65 -31.51
N ASN A 602 38.58 -14.24 -31.26
CA ASN A 602 37.36 -14.98 -31.58
C ASN A 602 36.52 -14.30 -32.68
N ALA A 603 37.10 -13.50 -33.56
CA ALA A 603 36.38 -12.66 -34.52
C ALA A 603 35.48 -13.43 -35.48
N ASP A 604 35.87 -14.61 -35.93
CA ASP A 604 35.06 -15.42 -36.84
C ASP A 604 33.81 -16.00 -36.14
N GLY A 605 33.96 -16.48 -34.91
CA GLY A 605 32.83 -16.94 -34.10
C GLY A 605 31.86 -15.81 -33.75
N HIS A 606 32.36 -14.65 -33.36
CA HIS A 606 31.58 -13.46 -33.11
C HIS A 606 30.74 -13.05 -34.32
N ARG A 607 31.34 -13.10 -35.53
CA ARG A 607 30.64 -12.79 -36.79
C ARG A 607 29.52 -13.79 -37.06
N GLN A 608 29.81 -15.10 -36.91
CA GLN A 608 28.82 -16.17 -37.07
C GLN A 608 27.64 -16.00 -36.10
N LEU A 609 27.91 -15.66 -34.86
CA LEU A 609 26.90 -15.34 -33.84
C LEU A 609 26.01 -14.18 -34.24
N ALA A 610 26.61 -13.06 -34.67
CA ALA A 610 25.87 -11.89 -35.12
C ALA A 610 24.98 -12.18 -36.36
N GLU A 611 25.50 -12.96 -37.34
CA GLU A 611 24.72 -13.39 -38.50
C GLU A 611 23.53 -14.30 -38.10
N MET A 612 23.75 -15.19 -37.14
CA MET A 612 22.70 -16.05 -36.63
C MET A 612 21.63 -15.24 -35.90
N LEU A 613 22.02 -14.23 -35.11
CA LEU A 613 21.08 -13.29 -34.45
C LEU A 613 20.24 -12.51 -35.46
N ILE A 614 20.85 -12.04 -36.56
CA ILE A 614 20.10 -11.34 -37.62
C ILE A 614 19.04 -12.24 -38.23
N LYS A 615 19.34 -13.54 -38.40
CA LYS A 615 18.45 -14.52 -39.04
C LYS A 615 17.35 -15.04 -38.10
N ARG A 616 17.70 -15.37 -36.82
CA ARG A 616 16.83 -16.05 -35.88
C ARG A 616 16.23 -15.12 -34.81
N GLU A 617 16.81 -13.90 -34.66
CA GLU A 617 16.47 -12.89 -33.65
C GLU A 617 16.73 -13.32 -32.19
N VAL A 618 16.72 -14.60 -31.89
CA VAL A 618 17.02 -15.19 -30.59
C VAL A 618 17.93 -16.39 -30.81
N ILE A 619 18.99 -16.53 -29.99
CA ILE A 619 19.90 -17.68 -29.93
C ILE A 619 20.03 -18.09 -28.45
N TYR A 620 20.29 -19.37 -28.22
CA TYR A 620 20.45 -19.96 -26.90
C TYR A 620 21.89 -20.37 -26.64
N ALA A 621 22.23 -20.70 -25.38
CA ALA A 621 23.57 -21.12 -25.00
C ALA A 621 24.09 -22.31 -25.84
N GLU A 622 23.23 -23.24 -26.18
CA GLU A 622 23.56 -24.40 -27.02
C GLU A 622 24.02 -23.99 -28.44
N ASP A 623 23.51 -22.90 -28.98
CA ASP A 623 23.94 -22.38 -30.29
C ASP A 623 25.31 -21.71 -30.19
N VAL A 624 25.59 -21.05 -29.05
CA VAL A 624 26.91 -20.46 -28.75
C VAL A 624 27.94 -21.56 -28.56
N GLU A 625 27.60 -22.64 -27.87
CA GLU A 625 28.45 -23.82 -27.68
C GLU A 625 28.81 -24.50 -29.01
N LYS A 626 27.91 -24.55 -29.99
CA LYS A 626 28.20 -25.06 -31.33
C LYS A 626 29.25 -24.26 -32.09
N ILE A 627 29.36 -22.95 -31.81
CA ILE A 627 30.29 -22.06 -32.50
C ILE A 627 31.63 -22.03 -31.80
N PHE A 628 31.66 -21.86 -30.47
CA PHE A 628 32.89 -21.67 -29.68
C PHE A 628 33.40 -22.95 -28.99
N GLY A 629 32.60 -24.04 -29.06
CA GLY A 629 32.83 -25.24 -28.26
C GLY A 629 32.30 -25.10 -26.83
N LYS A 630 32.47 -26.19 -26.06
CA LYS A 630 32.07 -26.21 -24.67
C LYS A 630 32.81 -25.09 -23.87
N ARG A 631 32.06 -24.39 -23.02
CA ARG A 631 32.65 -23.35 -22.14
C ARG A 631 33.83 -23.97 -21.36
N PRO A 632 35.01 -23.33 -21.34
CA PRO A 632 36.20 -23.90 -20.67
C PRO A 632 36.02 -24.04 -19.15
N TRP A 633 35.14 -23.28 -18.57
CA TRP A 633 34.95 -23.14 -17.14
C TRP A 633 33.60 -23.77 -16.70
N GLN A 634 33.60 -24.44 -15.56
CA GLN A 634 32.36 -24.94 -14.94
C GLN A 634 31.65 -23.81 -14.21
N SER A 635 30.32 -23.79 -14.26
CA SER A 635 29.56 -22.84 -13.45
C SER A 635 29.55 -23.30 -11.99
N ARG A 636 29.55 -22.34 -11.05
CA ARG A 636 29.46 -22.65 -9.62
C ARG A 636 28.21 -23.48 -9.29
N THR A 637 27.11 -23.28 -10.01
CA THR A 637 25.91 -24.11 -9.86
C THR A 637 26.18 -25.55 -10.22
N GLU A 638 27.00 -25.79 -11.25
CA GLU A 638 27.46 -27.13 -11.62
C GLU A 638 28.46 -27.70 -10.61
N GLU A 639 29.35 -26.85 -10.06
CA GLU A 639 30.27 -27.25 -8.98
C GLU A 639 29.49 -27.67 -7.73
N ILE A 640 28.48 -26.88 -7.29
CA ILE A 640 27.63 -27.18 -6.11
C ILE A 640 26.83 -28.47 -6.36
N ILE A 641 26.37 -28.74 -7.58
CA ILE A 641 25.63 -29.97 -7.92
C ILE A 641 26.57 -31.17 -7.98
N ASN A 642 27.80 -30.97 -8.47
CA ASN A 642 28.80 -32.02 -8.64
C ASN A 642 29.64 -32.26 -7.37
N ASP A 643 29.89 -31.22 -6.55
CA ASP A 643 30.42 -31.32 -5.19
C ASP A 643 29.30 -31.72 -4.21
N ASN A 644 28.74 -32.87 -4.44
CA ASN A 644 28.03 -33.55 -3.37
C ASN A 644 29.03 -33.84 -2.26
N GLU A 645 28.88 -33.09 -1.14
CA GLU A 645 29.55 -33.21 0.14
C GLU A 645 31.03 -32.76 0.15
N PRO A 646 31.40 -31.78 0.97
CA PRO A 646 32.80 -31.55 1.26
C PRO A 646 33.39 -32.87 1.71
N LYS A 647 34.39 -33.36 0.98
CA LYS A 647 35.04 -34.63 1.31
C LYS A 647 35.46 -34.59 2.75
N LEU A 648 34.93 -35.51 3.54
CA LEU A 648 35.13 -35.61 4.99
C LEU A 648 36.65 -35.54 5.35
N GLU A 649 37.51 -35.81 4.36
CA GLU A 649 38.99 -35.81 4.50
C GLU A 649 39.58 -34.43 4.74
N ASP A 650 38.95 -33.33 4.24
CA ASP A 650 39.51 -31.97 4.31
C ASP A 650 38.98 -31.15 5.51
N MET A 651 38.13 -31.71 6.34
CA MET A 651 37.57 -31.02 7.50
C MET A 651 38.45 -31.14 8.75
N PRO A 652 38.51 -30.08 9.61
CA PRO A 652 39.16 -30.18 10.92
C PRO A 652 38.59 -31.32 11.77
N GLU A 653 39.41 -32.06 12.47
CA GLU A 653 38.99 -33.22 13.29
C GLU A 653 37.84 -32.93 14.24
N ALA A 654 37.76 -31.73 14.80
CA ALA A 654 36.67 -31.31 15.66
C ALA A 654 35.32 -31.23 14.94
N VAL A 655 35.29 -30.85 13.63
CA VAL A 655 34.06 -30.80 12.82
C VAL A 655 33.66 -32.19 12.37
N LYS A 656 34.62 -33.07 12.08
CA LYS A 656 34.37 -34.49 11.79
C LYS A 656 33.72 -35.21 12.97
N ALA A 657 34.21 -34.93 14.19
CA ALA A 657 33.64 -35.50 15.41
C ALA A 657 32.20 -35.00 15.68
N ALA A 658 31.93 -33.70 15.47
CA ALA A 658 30.62 -33.10 15.66
C ALA A 658 29.61 -33.59 14.61
N GLN A 659 30.02 -33.80 13.36
CA GLN A 659 29.17 -34.39 12.31
C GLN A 659 28.85 -35.86 12.62
N ALA A 660 29.82 -36.64 13.03
CA ALA A 660 29.60 -38.04 13.40
C ALA A 660 28.65 -38.20 14.62
N GLU A 661 28.71 -37.25 15.58
CA GLU A 661 27.74 -37.19 16.69
C GLU A 661 26.32 -36.80 16.20
N HIS A 662 26.24 -35.85 15.31
CA HIS A 662 24.96 -35.40 14.75
C HIS A 662 24.30 -36.47 13.86
N GLU A 663 25.07 -37.19 13.04
CA GLU A 663 24.57 -38.32 12.24
C GLU A 663 24.12 -39.49 13.14
N LYS A 664 24.84 -39.78 14.22
CA LYS A 664 24.40 -40.77 15.21
C LYS A 664 23.09 -40.37 15.90
N ALA A 665 22.95 -39.10 16.28
CA ALA A 665 21.75 -38.58 16.90
C ALA A 665 20.54 -38.59 15.93
N GLN A 666 20.76 -38.31 14.65
CA GLN A 666 19.73 -38.42 13.62
C GLN A 666 19.35 -39.87 13.34
N ALA A 667 20.33 -40.77 13.26
CA ALA A 667 20.07 -42.21 13.09
C ALA A 667 19.31 -42.81 14.28
N GLU A 668 19.62 -42.41 15.53
CA GLU A 668 18.87 -42.78 16.74
C GLU A 668 17.44 -42.26 16.73
N LYS A 669 17.23 -40.99 16.33
CA LYS A 669 15.87 -40.43 16.16
C LYS A 669 15.07 -41.16 15.10
N ALA A 670 15.65 -41.41 13.93
CA ALA A 670 14.98 -42.16 12.85
C ALA A 670 14.67 -43.58 13.22
N ALA A 671 15.53 -44.24 14.03
CA ALA A 671 15.29 -45.57 14.59
C ALA A 671 14.16 -45.56 15.63
N ALA A 672 14.10 -44.54 16.49
CA ALA A 672 13.03 -44.37 17.47
C ALA A 672 11.68 -44.11 16.80
N GLU A 673 11.61 -43.23 15.79
CA GLU A 673 10.38 -42.96 15.04
C GLU A 673 9.90 -44.22 14.25
N LYS A 674 10.79 -45.00 13.70
CA LYS A 674 10.43 -46.29 13.05
C LYS A 674 9.88 -47.30 14.08
N ALA A 675 10.51 -47.37 15.24
CA ALA A 675 10.05 -48.27 16.30
C ALA A 675 8.68 -47.86 16.89
N GLU A 676 8.42 -46.55 16.92
CA GLU A 676 7.12 -46.01 17.37
C GLU A 676 6.03 -46.22 16.30
N ALA A 677 6.37 -46.05 15.03
CA ALA A 677 5.48 -46.33 13.89
C ALA A 677 5.14 -47.86 13.80
N GLU A 678 6.12 -48.76 14.04
CA GLU A 678 5.88 -50.19 14.08
C GLU A 678 5.00 -50.58 15.29
N LYS A 679 5.19 -49.96 16.47
CA LYS A 679 4.31 -50.18 17.61
C LYS A 679 2.88 -49.70 17.34
N ALA A 680 2.70 -48.54 16.77
CA ALA A 680 1.39 -48.03 16.41
C ALA A 680 0.69 -48.88 15.32
N GLN A 681 1.43 -49.47 14.38
CA GLN A 681 0.88 -50.45 13.44
C GLN A 681 0.52 -51.75 14.09
N ALA A 682 1.33 -52.26 15.02
CA ALA A 682 1.05 -53.49 15.80
C ALA A 682 -0.18 -53.33 16.72
N GLU A 683 -0.34 -52.14 17.37
CA GLU A 683 -1.54 -51.86 18.17
C GLU A 683 -2.80 -51.76 17.32
N LYS A 684 -2.73 -51.14 16.12
CA LYS A 684 -3.85 -51.12 15.16
C LYS A 684 -4.23 -52.51 14.68
N ALA A 685 -3.24 -53.32 14.35
CA ALA A 685 -3.49 -54.72 13.96
C ALA A 685 -4.04 -55.62 15.10
N ALA A 686 -3.68 -55.31 16.34
CA ALA A 686 -4.26 -55.97 17.51
C ALA A 686 -5.72 -55.52 17.75
N ALA A 687 -6.01 -54.25 17.64
CA ALA A 687 -7.37 -53.71 17.76
C ALA A 687 -8.31 -54.24 16.67
N GLU A 688 -7.84 -54.35 15.39
CA GLU A 688 -8.62 -54.96 14.29
C GLU A 688 -8.88 -56.45 14.54
N LYS A 689 -7.94 -57.21 15.16
CA LYS A 689 -8.17 -58.57 15.49
C LYS A 689 -9.20 -58.75 16.63
N ASP A 690 -9.14 -57.91 17.67
CA ASP A 690 -10.11 -57.89 18.76
C ASP A 690 -11.53 -57.53 18.26
N GLU A 691 -11.64 -56.63 17.30
CA GLU A 691 -12.92 -56.23 16.71
C GLU A 691 -13.48 -57.35 15.78
N ALA A 692 -12.60 -58.03 15.04
CA ALA A 692 -12.98 -59.18 14.25
C ALA A 692 -13.40 -60.41 15.11
N GLU A 693 -12.77 -60.60 16.28
CA GLU A 693 -13.12 -61.70 17.23
C GLU A 693 -14.45 -61.38 17.94
N LYS A 694 -14.72 -60.14 18.29
CA LYS A 694 -16.04 -59.70 18.82
C LYS A 694 -17.16 -59.86 17.78
N THR A 695 -16.92 -59.49 16.53
CA THR A 695 -17.93 -59.65 15.45
C THR A 695 -18.16 -61.16 15.15
N ALA A 696 -17.15 -61.99 15.25
CA ALA A 696 -17.30 -63.45 15.08
C ALA A 696 -18.06 -64.10 16.26
N THR A 697 -17.87 -63.61 17.49
CA THR A 697 -18.63 -64.08 18.69
C THR A 697 -20.09 -63.62 18.61
N GLU A 698 -20.37 -62.40 18.24
CA GLU A 698 -21.74 -61.90 18.04
C GLU A 698 -22.46 -62.66 16.90
N GLN A 699 -21.77 -63.02 15.83
CA GLN A 699 -22.34 -63.85 14.78
C GLN A 699 -22.57 -65.29 15.19
N ALA A 700 -21.71 -65.84 16.07
CA ALA A 700 -21.89 -67.20 16.61
C ALA A 700 -23.07 -67.26 17.64
N GLU A 701 -23.26 -66.21 18.44
CA GLU A 701 -24.42 -66.08 19.34
C GLU A 701 -25.73 -65.90 18.57
N ALA A 702 -25.72 -65.10 17.48
CA ALA A 702 -26.90 -64.94 16.62
C ALA A 702 -27.30 -66.23 15.91
N ILE A 703 -26.34 -67.11 15.55
CA ILE A 703 -26.58 -68.41 14.93
C ILE A 703 -27.14 -69.41 16.00
N SER A 704 -26.63 -69.38 17.24
CA SER A 704 -27.13 -70.22 18.34
C SER A 704 -28.55 -69.84 18.77
N GLU A 705 -28.93 -68.56 18.73
CA GLU A 705 -30.29 -68.14 18.98
C GLU A 705 -31.28 -68.51 17.85
N SER A 706 -30.81 -68.58 16.61
CA SER A 706 -31.64 -69.03 15.46
C SER A 706 -31.87 -70.55 15.44
N GLU A 707 -31.00 -71.36 16.02
CA GLU A 707 -31.20 -72.83 16.12
C GLU A 707 -32.08 -73.24 17.32
N SER A 708 -32.16 -72.42 18.35
CA SER A 708 -33.01 -72.71 19.53
C SER A 708 -34.50 -72.36 19.35
N GLY A 709 -34.84 -71.62 18.29
CA GLY A 709 -36.19 -71.17 18.00
C GLY A 709 -37.04 -72.12 17.13
N ASN A 710 -36.49 -73.25 16.65
CA ASN A 710 -37.21 -74.09 15.70
C ASN A 710 -37.48 -75.53 16.22
N SER A 711 -37.86 -75.68 17.50
CA SER A 711 -38.38 -76.96 18.03
C SER A 711 -39.63 -76.70 18.89
N GLY A 712 -40.79 -76.65 18.25
CA GLY A 712 -42.07 -76.66 18.99
C GLY A 712 -43.20 -75.98 18.30
N ASN A 713 -43.77 -76.56 17.32
CA ASN A 713 -45.24 -76.83 17.31
C ASN A 713 -45.68 -77.32 15.94
N SER A 714 -45.79 -78.63 15.84
CA SER A 714 -46.70 -79.31 14.92
C SER A 714 -47.91 -79.77 15.69
N SER A 715 -49.05 -79.19 15.49
CA SER A 715 -50.33 -79.92 15.45
C SER A 715 -51.47 -78.95 15.28
N ASP A 716 -52.27 -79.34 14.30
CA ASP A 716 -53.71 -79.22 14.22
C ASP A 716 -54.43 -77.97 13.71
N SER A 717 -55.05 -78.27 12.69
CA SER A 717 -56.47 -78.20 12.25
C SER A 717 -56.75 -77.13 11.19
N ASN A 718 -56.93 -77.63 9.99
CA ASN A 718 -58.21 -77.73 9.30
C ASN A 718 -59.15 -76.58 9.33
N LYS A 719 -59.53 -76.19 8.13
CA LYS A 719 -60.81 -75.68 7.62
C LYS A 719 -60.94 -74.20 7.18
N GLU A 720 -61.31 -74.26 5.91
CA GLU A 720 -62.29 -73.35 5.26
C GLU A 720 -61.93 -71.86 5.10
N LYS A 721 -61.70 -71.39 4.01
CA LYS A 721 -62.43 -71.11 2.75
C LYS A 721 -61.45 -70.49 1.73
#